data_afc94de7093bb356e154f8c4712fb1ef
#
_entry.id   afc94de7093bb356e154f8c4712fb1ef
#
_cell.length_a   1.000
_cell.length_b   1.000
_cell.length_c   1.000
_cell.angle_alpha   90.00
_cell.angle_beta   90.00
_cell.angle_gamma   90.00
#
_symmetry.space_group_name_H-M   'P 1'
#
loop_
_entity.id
_entity.type
_entity.pdbx_description
1 polymer ?
#
loop_
_entity_poly.entity_id
_entity_poly.type
_entity_poly.pdbx_seq_one_letter_code
_entity_poly.pdbx_strand_id
1 'polypeptide(L)'
;MALEVLTDLNKVRNIGIMAHIDAGKTTVTERILFYTGINYKIGETHDGASTTDWMEQEKERGITITSAAVTSFWNGNQINIIDTPGHVDFTVEVERSLRVLDGAVAVFDGKEGVEPQSETVWRQADKYDVPRICFINKMDKMGADFYFSVGTIRDRLHATPIVMQLPMGAENDFVGNIDLLTMEALTYPAKDDKGNDTLGSVVERGPIPAEYQEKAEEYREALVEAAAEGSDELTEAYLENGELTIEQIKEGIRLLTISSRAFPVYCGTALRNMGVQPVLDAVVDFLPSPLDIGDVHGFLPGSETEEETETRKPDENEPFSALAFKIAAHPFYGKLTFIRVYSGKVESGSQVLNSTKGKKERIGKIFQMHSNKENPVDVAHAGHIYAVIGLKDTTTGDTLSAMDKPIVLESMTFPAPVIQVAVEPKSKADQEKMGVAIQKLAEEDPTFTVELDAETGQTIIGGMGELHLDIIVDRMRREFKVEANVGNPMVAYRETIRKTVEKYEYTHKKQTGGSGQFARVIIALEPLPADSEEEYMFEDKVTGGRVPREYIPSVDAGIKDAMQSGVLAGYPMVDIKATLLDGAYHEVDSSEMAFKVAGSMALKEAAKKANPVLLEPIMAVEVRTPEEYMGDVIGDLNSRRGQISSMDEQHGVRVVKAQVPLSEMFGYVGDLRSKTQGRAVYSMEFDSYAEVPRAVADEIVGKSRGN
;
A
#
# COMPACT_ATOMS: atom_id res chain seq x y z
N MET A 1 12.92 7.82 -30.41
CA MET A 1 11.61 7.67 -31.08
C MET A 1 10.57 7.88 -30.01
N ALA A 2 9.60 8.77 -30.23
CA ALA A 2 8.45 8.83 -29.34
C ALA A 2 7.73 7.49 -29.47
N LEU A 3 7.50 6.79 -28.36
CA LEU A 3 6.74 5.56 -28.35
C LEU A 3 5.27 5.93 -28.59
N GLU A 4 4.69 5.30 -29.60
CA GLU A 4 3.29 5.50 -29.96
C GLU A 4 2.42 4.90 -28.85
N VAL A 5 1.57 5.71 -28.23
CA VAL A 5 0.60 5.25 -27.21
C VAL A 5 -0.47 4.45 -27.92
N LEU A 6 -0.72 3.22 -27.47
CA LEU A 6 -1.79 2.39 -28.02
C LEU A 6 -3.15 2.91 -27.54
N THR A 7 -4.01 3.25 -28.48
CA THR A 7 -5.40 3.68 -28.19
C THR A 7 -6.38 2.52 -28.09
N ASP A 8 -6.02 1.35 -28.64
CA ASP A 8 -6.78 0.11 -28.44
C ASP A 8 -6.54 -0.44 -27.03
N LEU A 9 -7.45 -0.14 -26.13
CA LEU A 9 -7.34 -0.50 -24.72
C LEU A 9 -7.36 -2.02 -24.46
N ASN A 10 -7.84 -2.84 -25.39
CA ASN A 10 -7.72 -4.29 -25.28
C ASN A 10 -6.24 -4.75 -25.25
N LYS A 11 -5.35 -3.96 -25.82
CA LYS A 11 -3.91 -4.23 -25.90
C LYS A 11 -3.09 -3.53 -24.83
N VAL A 12 -3.74 -2.98 -23.83
CA VAL A 12 -3.07 -2.29 -22.71
C VAL A 12 -3.16 -3.13 -21.46
N ARG A 13 -2.07 -3.21 -20.71
CA ARG A 13 -1.99 -3.85 -19.38
C ARG A 13 -1.32 -2.90 -18.39
N ASN A 14 -2.02 -2.54 -17.34
CA ASN A 14 -1.48 -1.75 -16.23
C ASN A 14 -1.24 -2.70 -15.08
N ILE A 15 0.01 -3.06 -14.85
CA ILE A 15 0.37 -4.09 -13.89
C ILE A 15 1.35 -3.61 -12.82
N GLY A 16 1.30 -4.25 -11.66
CA GLY A 16 2.29 -4.12 -10.61
C GLY A 16 3.09 -5.41 -10.44
N ILE A 17 4.30 -5.26 -9.93
CA ILE A 17 5.11 -6.39 -9.45
C ILE A 17 5.11 -6.32 -7.93
N MET A 18 4.60 -7.34 -7.27
CA MET A 18 4.50 -7.43 -5.82
C MET A 18 5.26 -8.65 -5.31
N ALA A 19 5.99 -8.49 -4.22
CA ALA A 19 6.81 -9.55 -3.66
C ALA A 19 7.21 -9.24 -2.23
N HIS A 20 7.57 -10.30 -1.48
CA HIS A 20 8.34 -10.16 -0.24
C HIS A 20 9.75 -9.61 -0.52
N ILE A 21 10.38 -9.01 0.50
CA ILE A 21 11.79 -8.60 0.43
C ILE A 21 12.64 -9.80 0.00
N ASP A 22 13.60 -9.56 -0.86
CA ASP A 22 14.51 -10.57 -1.39
C ASP A 22 13.87 -11.73 -2.19
N ALA A 23 12.57 -11.71 -2.49
CA ALA A 23 11.98 -12.71 -3.38
C ALA A 23 12.43 -12.56 -4.85
N GLY A 24 13.11 -11.48 -5.17
CA GLY A 24 13.67 -11.21 -6.50
C GLY A 24 12.81 -10.30 -7.37
N LYS A 25 11.98 -9.45 -6.75
CA LYS A 25 11.12 -8.48 -7.43
C LYS A 25 11.87 -7.62 -8.43
N THR A 26 12.91 -6.91 -7.99
CA THR A 26 13.71 -6.02 -8.85
C THR A 26 14.40 -6.80 -9.97
N THR A 27 14.90 -8.01 -9.67
CA THR A 27 15.51 -8.88 -10.70
C THR A 27 14.49 -9.26 -11.78
N VAL A 28 13.26 -9.63 -11.40
CA VAL A 28 12.19 -9.94 -12.34
C VAL A 28 11.85 -8.72 -13.20
N THR A 29 11.69 -7.55 -12.56
CA THR A 29 11.39 -6.30 -13.27
C THR A 29 12.49 -5.94 -14.28
N GLU A 30 13.75 -6.03 -13.89
CA GLU A 30 14.89 -5.75 -14.80
C GLU A 30 14.94 -6.74 -15.97
N ARG A 31 14.60 -8.02 -15.78
CA ARG A 31 14.50 -9.00 -16.87
C ARG A 31 13.34 -8.68 -17.81
N ILE A 32 12.20 -8.26 -17.28
CA ILE A 32 11.07 -7.80 -18.11
C ILE A 32 11.49 -6.62 -18.97
N LEU A 33 12.16 -5.61 -18.39
CA LEU A 33 12.64 -4.44 -19.13
C LEU A 33 13.68 -4.81 -20.20
N PHE A 34 14.52 -5.79 -19.92
CA PHE A 34 15.49 -6.29 -20.88
C PHE A 34 14.81 -7.01 -22.06
N TYR A 35 13.92 -7.98 -21.79
CA TYR A 35 13.26 -8.75 -22.85
C TYR A 35 12.27 -7.92 -23.69
N THR A 36 11.71 -6.86 -23.11
CA THR A 36 10.86 -5.90 -23.83
C THR A 36 11.66 -4.84 -24.62
N GLY A 37 12.99 -4.88 -24.55
CA GLY A 37 13.89 -3.99 -25.31
C GLY A 37 14.01 -2.56 -24.74
N ILE A 38 13.52 -2.30 -23.53
CA ILE A 38 13.68 -1.01 -22.85
C ILE A 38 15.12 -0.82 -22.38
N ASN A 39 15.73 -1.87 -21.84
CA ASN A 39 17.11 -1.88 -21.40
C ASN A 39 17.98 -2.67 -22.37
N TYR A 40 19.13 -2.12 -22.72
CA TYR A 40 20.13 -2.80 -23.55
C TYR A 40 21.07 -3.72 -22.76
N LYS A 41 21.10 -3.55 -21.44
CA LYS A 41 21.89 -4.35 -20.51
C LYS A 41 21.01 -4.77 -19.35
N ILE A 42 21.28 -5.94 -18.81
CA ILE A 42 20.64 -6.42 -17.60
C ILE A 42 21.24 -5.64 -16.42
N GLY A 43 20.38 -4.94 -15.66
CA GLY A 43 20.74 -4.33 -14.39
C GLY A 43 20.71 -5.37 -13.26
N GLU A 44 21.74 -5.39 -12.42
CA GLU A 44 21.80 -6.22 -11.22
C GLU A 44 21.67 -5.34 -9.97
N THR A 45 20.83 -5.77 -9.03
CA THR A 45 20.61 -5.05 -7.76
C THR A 45 21.88 -4.97 -6.91
N HIS A 46 22.64 -6.07 -6.89
CA HIS A 46 23.90 -6.14 -6.12
C HIS A 46 25.00 -5.21 -6.65
N ASP A 47 24.96 -4.87 -7.92
CA ASP A 47 25.91 -3.96 -8.54
C ASP A 47 25.44 -2.49 -8.54
N GLY A 48 24.25 -2.22 -7.95
CA GLY A 48 23.64 -0.89 -7.97
C GLY A 48 23.27 -0.37 -9.35
N ALA A 49 23.09 -1.30 -10.32
CA ALA A 49 22.84 -0.98 -11.72
C ALA A 49 21.35 -1.12 -12.10
N SER A 50 20.47 -1.33 -11.12
CA SER A 50 19.03 -1.43 -11.34
C SER A 50 18.47 -0.13 -11.93
N THR A 51 17.60 -0.26 -12.92
CA THR A 51 16.95 0.85 -13.61
C THR A 51 15.75 1.40 -12.82
N THR A 52 15.09 0.54 -12.05
CA THR A 52 13.91 0.88 -11.25
C THR A 52 14.27 1.49 -9.90
N ASP A 53 15.37 1.04 -9.29
CA ASP A 53 15.89 1.59 -8.03
C ASP A 53 16.78 2.80 -8.34
N TRP A 54 16.21 3.98 -8.44
CA TRP A 54 16.93 5.19 -8.85
C TRP A 54 17.53 5.97 -7.68
N MET A 55 17.00 5.80 -6.46
CA MET A 55 17.54 6.45 -5.26
C MET A 55 18.83 5.77 -4.80
N GLU A 56 19.78 6.56 -4.32
CA GLU A 56 21.02 6.01 -3.73
C GLU A 56 20.74 5.05 -2.57
N GLN A 57 19.74 5.37 -1.75
CA GLN A 57 19.31 4.55 -0.62
C GLN A 57 18.74 3.19 -1.06
N GLU A 58 18.01 3.14 -2.15
CA GLU A 58 17.51 1.89 -2.73
C GLU A 58 18.65 0.97 -3.14
N LYS A 59 19.66 1.55 -3.80
CA LYS A 59 20.86 0.84 -4.25
C LYS A 59 21.73 0.36 -3.09
N GLU A 60 21.93 1.21 -2.10
CA GLU A 60 22.76 0.88 -0.91
C GLU A 60 22.10 -0.20 -0.03
N ARG A 61 20.78 -0.15 0.13
CA ARG A 61 20.03 -1.06 0.98
C ARG A 61 19.52 -2.30 0.25
N GLY A 62 19.53 -2.29 -1.08
CA GLY A 62 19.00 -3.38 -1.91
C GLY A 62 17.50 -3.55 -1.84
N ILE A 63 16.74 -2.49 -1.49
CA ILE A 63 15.28 -2.51 -1.36
C ILE A 63 14.65 -1.40 -2.19
N THR A 64 13.48 -1.66 -2.76
CA THR A 64 12.68 -0.63 -3.41
C THR A 64 11.93 0.17 -2.35
N ILE A 65 12.11 1.48 -2.35
CA ILE A 65 11.49 2.42 -1.40
C ILE A 65 10.30 3.12 -2.05
N THR A 66 10.50 3.59 -3.28
CA THR A 66 9.47 4.30 -4.04
C THR A 66 9.09 3.52 -5.29
N SER A 67 7.80 3.51 -5.62
CA SER A 67 7.34 2.89 -6.86
C SER A 67 7.86 3.65 -8.09
N ALA A 68 8.38 2.91 -9.06
CA ALA A 68 8.76 3.41 -10.37
C ALA A 68 7.73 2.98 -11.42
N ALA A 69 7.37 3.88 -12.33
CA ALA A 69 6.48 3.57 -13.44
C ALA A 69 7.29 3.46 -14.74
N VAL A 70 7.09 2.38 -15.48
CA VAL A 70 7.79 2.13 -16.74
C VAL A 70 6.79 1.62 -17.79
N THR A 71 6.88 2.14 -19.00
CA THR A 71 6.11 1.64 -20.15
C THR A 71 6.98 0.72 -20.99
N SER A 72 6.46 -0.44 -21.34
CA SER A 72 7.09 -1.42 -22.23
C SER A 72 6.11 -2.02 -23.21
N PHE A 73 6.62 -2.78 -24.19
CA PHE A 73 5.82 -3.42 -25.23
C PHE A 73 6.19 -4.90 -25.34
N TRP A 74 5.16 -5.75 -25.45
CA TRP A 74 5.35 -7.18 -25.65
C TRP A 74 4.25 -7.73 -26.56
N ASN A 75 4.65 -8.44 -27.61
CA ASN A 75 3.73 -9.06 -28.58
C ASN A 75 2.61 -8.11 -29.08
N GLY A 76 2.96 -6.86 -29.39
CA GLY A 76 2.01 -5.85 -29.86
C GLY A 76 1.09 -5.27 -28.80
N ASN A 77 1.34 -5.57 -27.53
CA ASN A 77 0.63 -5.00 -26.38
C ASN A 77 1.53 -4.00 -25.64
N GLN A 78 0.90 -2.96 -25.08
CA GLN A 78 1.57 -2.01 -24.19
C GLN A 78 1.41 -2.47 -22.76
N ILE A 79 2.51 -2.61 -22.05
CA ILE A 79 2.54 -2.99 -20.63
C ILE A 79 3.11 -1.82 -19.85
N ASN A 80 2.27 -1.22 -19.01
CA ASN A 80 2.67 -0.20 -18.04
C ASN A 80 2.93 -0.91 -16.71
N ILE A 81 4.15 -0.82 -16.22
CA ILE A 81 4.59 -1.52 -15.01
C ILE A 81 4.80 -0.51 -13.91
N ILE A 82 4.21 -0.74 -12.75
CA ILE A 82 4.54 -0.05 -11.50
C ILE A 82 5.28 -1.04 -10.61
N ASP A 83 6.55 -0.75 -10.35
CA ASP A 83 7.37 -1.52 -9.41
C ASP A 83 7.08 -1.02 -7.99
N THR A 84 6.51 -1.87 -7.14
CA THR A 84 6.06 -1.51 -5.79
C THR A 84 7.09 -1.89 -4.73
N PRO A 85 7.20 -1.14 -3.61
CA PRO A 85 8.05 -1.55 -2.50
C PRO A 85 7.65 -2.93 -1.93
N GLY A 86 8.62 -3.65 -1.38
CA GLY A 86 8.39 -4.94 -0.73
C GLY A 86 8.44 -4.90 0.80
N HIS A 87 8.78 -3.76 1.40
CA HIS A 87 8.94 -3.63 2.85
C HIS A 87 7.66 -3.12 3.53
N VAL A 88 7.34 -3.66 4.70
CA VAL A 88 6.11 -3.32 5.46
C VAL A 88 6.00 -1.85 5.85
N ASP A 89 7.10 -1.16 6.07
CA ASP A 89 7.09 0.28 6.37
C ASP A 89 6.57 1.12 5.19
N PHE A 90 6.52 0.54 3.99
CA PHE A 90 6.03 1.17 2.76
C PHE A 90 4.70 0.58 2.26
N THR A 91 3.92 -0.05 3.13
CA THR A 91 2.62 -0.64 2.78
C THR A 91 1.69 0.34 2.08
N VAL A 92 1.74 1.60 2.47
CA VAL A 92 0.94 2.66 1.85
C VAL A 92 1.35 2.96 0.41
N GLU A 93 2.65 2.90 0.10
CA GLU A 93 3.12 3.02 -1.28
C GLU A 93 2.64 1.86 -2.15
N VAL A 94 2.59 0.65 -1.57
CA VAL A 94 2.00 -0.53 -2.21
C VAL A 94 0.50 -0.33 -2.43
N GLU A 95 -0.23 0.12 -1.41
CA GLU A 95 -1.67 0.34 -1.48
C GLU A 95 -2.05 1.39 -2.53
N ARG A 96 -1.32 2.51 -2.58
CA ARG A 96 -1.48 3.53 -3.63
C ARG A 96 -1.30 2.97 -5.04
N SER A 97 -0.29 2.14 -5.21
CA SER A 97 -0.03 1.50 -6.49
C SER A 97 -1.12 0.52 -6.86
N LEU A 98 -1.53 -0.35 -5.94
CA LEU A 98 -2.60 -1.34 -6.18
C LEU A 98 -3.94 -0.70 -6.56
N ARG A 99 -4.26 0.48 -6.03
CA ARG A 99 -5.51 1.19 -6.34
C ARG A 99 -5.65 1.55 -7.82
N VAL A 100 -4.55 1.75 -8.52
CA VAL A 100 -4.53 2.20 -9.93
C VAL A 100 -4.14 1.11 -10.91
N LEU A 101 -3.80 -0.08 -10.42
CA LEU A 101 -3.43 -1.23 -11.24
C LEU A 101 -4.66 -2.03 -11.64
N ASP A 102 -4.58 -2.61 -12.84
CA ASP A 102 -5.61 -3.53 -13.36
C ASP A 102 -5.26 -4.99 -13.06
N GLY A 103 -3.99 -5.29 -12.86
CA GLY A 103 -3.50 -6.60 -12.51
C GLY A 103 -2.12 -6.56 -11.87
N ALA A 104 -1.66 -7.68 -11.35
CA ALA A 104 -0.35 -7.79 -10.72
C ALA A 104 0.33 -9.12 -10.98
N VAL A 105 1.66 -9.13 -10.88
CA VAL A 105 2.51 -10.32 -10.82
C VAL A 105 3.02 -10.47 -9.40
N ALA A 106 2.61 -11.54 -8.72
CA ALA A 106 3.07 -11.86 -7.39
C ALA A 106 4.28 -12.81 -7.46
N VAL A 107 5.42 -12.37 -6.97
CA VAL A 107 6.68 -13.12 -7.01
C VAL A 107 6.93 -13.73 -5.63
N PHE A 108 7.13 -15.05 -5.61
CA PHE A 108 7.43 -15.82 -4.40
C PHE A 108 8.82 -16.45 -4.49
N ASP A 109 9.49 -16.60 -3.35
CA ASP A 109 10.74 -17.33 -3.27
C ASP A 109 10.45 -18.84 -3.30
N GLY A 110 11.07 -19.58 -4.21
CA GLY A 110 10.84 -21.01 -4.40
C GLY A 110 11.20 -21.88 -3.20
N LYS A 111 12.05 -21.39 -2.29
CA LYS A 111 12.40 -22.06 -1.05
C LYS A 111 11.42 -21.74 0.09
N GLU A 112 11.12 -20.46 0.26
CA GLU A 112 10.35 -19.97 1.42
C GLU A 112 8.82 -20.02 1.16
N GLY A 113 8.40 -19.99 -0.09
CA GLY A 113 7.00 -19.91 -0.47
C GLY A 113 6.37 -18.56 -0.07
N VAL A 114 5.15 -18.62 0.46
CA VAL A 114 4.46 -17.44 0.98
C VAL A 114 5.06 -17.03 2.33
N GLU A 115 5.49 -15.80 2.42
CA GLU A 115 6.06 -15.16 3.60
C GLU A 115 5.09 -14.11 4.17
N PRO A 116 5.26 -13.63 5.43
CA PRO A 116 4.28 -12.72 6.06
C PRO A 116 4.01 -11.45 5.27
N GLN A 117 5.04 -10.84 4.69
CA GLN A 117 4.86 -9.65 3.86
C GLN A 117 4.10 -9.97 2.56
N SER A 118 4.28 -11.18 2.02
CA SER A 118 3.47 -11.65 0.89
C SER A 118 1.99 -11.73 1.26
N GLU A 119 1.67 -12.20 2.48
CA GLU A 119 0.28 -12.24 2.97
C GLU A 119 -0.33 -10.85 3.07
N THR A 120 0.44 -9.88 3.58
CA THR A 120 -0.03 -8.49 3.72
C THR A 120 -0.31 -7.85 2.37
N VAL A 121 0.64 -7.93 1.44
CA VAL A 121 0.48 -7.37 0.10
C VAL A 121 -0.65 -8.08 -0.66
N TRP A 122 -0.79 -9.39 -0.46
CA TRP A 122 -1.88 -10.17 -1.05
C TRP A 122 -3.26 -9.72 -0.56
N ARG A 123 -3.41 -9.52 0.76
CA ARG A 123 -4.66 -8.98 1.35
C ARG A 123 -4.98 -7.57 0.85
N GLN A 124 -3.97 -6.72 0.66
CA GLN A 124 -4.16 -5.41 0.05
C GLN A 124 -4.64 -5.51 -1.40
N ALA A 125 -4.10 -6.46 -2.17
CA ALA A 125 -4.57 -6.71 -3.53
C ALA A 125 -6.02 -7.26 -3.55
N ASP A 126 -6.42 -8.06 -2.57
CA ASP A 126 -7.79 -8.51 -2.39
C ASP A 126 -8.76 -7.34 -2.10
N LYS A 127 -8.32 -6.39 -1.28
CA LYS A 127 -9.11 -5.17 -0.96
C LYS A 127 -9.51 -4.37 -2.21
N TYR A 128 -8.66 -4.36 -3.22
CA TYR A 128 -8.90 -3.63 -4.48
C TYR A 128 -9.27 -4.54 -5.65
N ASP A 129 -9.61 -5.80 -5.38
CA ASP A 129 -9.98 -6.81 -6.39
C ASP A 129 -8.98 -6.90 -7.57
N VAL A 130 -7.68 -6.79 -7.28
CA VAL A 130 -6.64 -6.81 -8.30
C VAL A 130 -6.35 -8.26 -8.75
N PRO A 131 -6.66 -8.64 -9.99
CA PRO A 131 -6.29 -9.95 -10.53
C PRO A 131 -4.78 -10.17 -10.53
N ARG A 132 -4.35 -11.39 -10.26
CA ARG A 132 -2.92 -11.72 -10.10
C ARG A 132 -2.53 -12.99 -10.84
N ILE A 133 -1.31 -13.00 -11.33
CA ILE A 133 -0.57 -14.21 -11.69
C ILE A 133 0.59 -14.39 -10.72
N CYS A 134 0.97 -15.63 -10.44
CA CYS A 134 2.03 -15.97 -9.50
C CYS A 134 3.27 -16.45 -10.25
N PHE A 135 4.44 -16.05 -9.78
CA PHE A 135 5.73 -16.50 -10.28
C PHE A 135 6.58 -17.03 -9.12
N ILE A 136 6.83 -18.33 -9.11
CA ILE A 136 7.73 -18.97 -8.16
C ILE A 136 9.15 -18.81 -8.67
N ASN A 137 9.87 -17.85 -8.10
CA ASN A 137 11.22 -17.46 -8.48
C ASN A 137 12.29 -18.22 -7.69
N LYS A 138 13.53 -18.12 -8.12
CA LYS A 138 14.69 -18.72 -7.44
C LYS A 138 14.62 -20.25 -7.35
N MET A 139 14.13 -20.89 -8.39
CA MET A 139 14.10 -22.35 -8.47
C MET A 139 15.49 -23.01 -8.47
N ASP A 140 16.55 -22.21 -8.68
CA ASP A 140 17.96 -22.61 -8.61
C ASP A 140 18.56 -22.54 -7.20
N LYS A 141 17.83 -21.99 -6.22
CA LYS A 141 18.27 -21.84 -4.83
C LYS A 141 18.24 -23.20 -4.12
N MET A 142 19.25 -23.46 -3.28
CA MET A 142 19.28 -24.66 -2.45
C MET A 142 18.05 -24.71 -1.52
N GLY A 143 17.31 -25.83 -1.55
CA GLY A 143 16.05 -26.02 -0.83
C GLY A 143 14.81 -25.53 -1.59
N ALA A 144 14.93 -25.10 -2.86
CA ALA A 144 13.79 -24.72 -3.66
C ALA A 144 12.86 -25.91 -3.94
N ASP A 145 11.57 -25.74 -3.63
CA ASP A 145 10.51 -26.72 -3.86
C ASP A 145 9.26 -26.03 -4.41
N PHE A 146 9.02 -26.24 -5.70
CA PHE A 146 7.87 -25.65 -6.39
C PHE A 146 6.54 -26.10 -5.80
N TYR A 147 6.38 -27.39 -5.53
CA TYR A 147 5.10 -27.96 -5.07
C TYR A 147 4.76 -27.50 -3.66
N PHE A 148 5.76 -27.40 -2.80
CA PHE A 148 5.60 -26.78 -1.49
C PHE A 148 5.17 -25.30 -1.62
N SER A 149 5.86 -24.53 -2.45
CA SER A 149 5.56 -23.12 -2.65
C SER A 149 4.13 -22.90 -3.16
N VAL A 150 3.66 -23.72 -4.09
CA VAL A 150 2.26 -23.72 -4.56
C VAL A 150 1.29 -24.09 -3.43
N GLY A 151 1.66 -25.08 -2.60
CA GLY A 151 0.89 -25.45 -1.41
C GLY A 151 0.71 -24.28 -0.44
N THR A 152 1.75 -23.48 -0.20
CA THR A 152 1.66 -22.30 0.68
C THR A 152 0.69 -21.23 0.16
N ILE A 153 0.53 -21.08 -1.16
CA ILE A 153 -0.47 -20.19 -1.75
C ILE A 153 -1.87 -20.62 -1.33
N ARG A 154 -2.16 -21.92 -1.39
CA ARG A 154 -3.45 -22.46 -0.95
C ARG A 154 -3.66 -22.35 0.55
N ASP A 155 -2.66 -22.75 1.34
CA ASP A 155 -2.80 -22.91 2.77
C ASP A 155 -2.70 -21.59 3.55
N ARG A 156 -1.85 -20.66 3.11
CA ARG A 156 -1.61 -19.38 3.80
C ARG A 156 -2.41 -18.22 3.22
N LEU A 157 -2.59 -18.18 1.91
CA LEU A 157 -3.36 -17.11 1.25
C LEU A 157 -4.84 -17.48 1.05
N HIS A 158 -5.20 -18.74 1.30
CA HIS A 158 -6.55 -19.28 1.01
C HIS A 158 -6.99 -19.02 -0.44
N ALA A 159 -6.02 -19.00 -1.33
CA ALA A 159 -6.20 -18.76 -2.76
C ALA A 159 -6.20 -20.08 -3.54
N THR A 160 -6.81 -20.08 -4.71
CA THR A 160 -6.84 -21.24 -5.61
C THR A 160 -5.76 -21.09 -6.68
N PRO A 161 -4.60 -21.76 -6.54
CA PRO A 161 -3.57 -21.72 -7.57
C PRO A 161 -3.95 -22.62 -8.74
N ILE A 162 -3.67 -22.15 -9.97
CA ILE A 162 -3.75 -22.95 -11.19
C ILE A 162 -2.32 -23.13 -11.69
N VAL A 163 -1.82 -24.34 -11.63
CA VAL A 163 -0.46 -24.65 -12.08
C VAL A 163 -0.43 -24.64 -13.61
N MET A 164 0.32 -23.68 -14.18
CA MET A 164 0.47 -23.51 -15.63
C MET A 164 1.75 -24.18 -16.15
N GLN A 165 2.73 -24.35 -15.27
CA GLN A 165 4.03 -24.93 -15.62
C GLN A 165 4.51 -25.86 -14.51
N LEU A 166 5.33 -26.85 -14.86
CA LEU A 166 6.09 -27.66 -13.93
C LEU A 166 7.58 -27.36 -14.10
N PRO A 167 8.39 -27.34 -13.01
CA PRO A 167 9.83 -27.21 -13.13
C PRO A 167 10.47 -28.50 -13.66
N MET A 168 11.50 -28.36 -14.48
CA MET A 168 12.43 -29.44 -14.85
C MET A 168 13.69 -29.34 -13.99
N GLY A 169 13.79 -30.21 -13.00
CA GLY A 169 14.82 -30.12 -11.98
C GLY A 169 14.53 -29.11 -10.87
N ALA A 170 15.44 -29.01 -9.93
CA ALA A 170 15.41 -28.03 -8.85
C ALA A 170 16.86 -27.70 -8.44
N GLU A 171 17.05 -26.58 -7.76
CA GLU A 171 18.37 -26.13 -7.31
C GLU A 171 19.35 -26.00 -8.51
N ASN A 172 20.54 -26.55 -8.40
CA ASN A 172 21.55 -26.49 -9.46
C ASN A 172 21.12 -27.24 -10.76
N ASP A 173 20.21 -28.20 -10.62
CA ASP A 173 19.72 -29.03 -11.72
C ASP A 173 18.49 -28.41 -12.42
N PHE A 174 18.05 -27.24 -12.00
CA PHE A 174 16.97 -26.52 -12.68
C PHE A 174 17.41 -26.10 -14.10
N VAL A 175 16.73 -26.61 -15.11
CA VAL A 175 17.09 -26.42 -16.53
C VAL A 175 15.99 -25.77 -17.35
N GLY A 176 14.78 -25.66 -16.84
CA GLY A 176 13.64 -25.07 -17.53
C GLY A 176 12.29 -25.45 -16.96
N ASN A 177 11.26 -25.32 -17.78
CA ASN A 177 9.87 -25.52 -17.40
C ASN A 177 9.17 -26.44 -18.40
N ILE A 178 8.10 -27.07 -17.93
CA ILE A 178 7.13 -27.75 -18.79
C ILE A 178 5.91 -26.87 -18.89
N ASP A 179 5.57 -26.45 -20.11
CA ASP A 179 4.36 -25.69 -20.39
C ASP A 179 3.17 -26.65 -20.49
N LEU A 180 2.28 -26.60 -19.50
CA LEU A 180 1.10 -27.48 -19.47
C LEU A 180 0.02 -27.05 -20.47
N LEU A 181 0.08 -25.83 -20.99
CA LEU A 181 -0.87 -25.37 -21.99
C LEU A 181 -0.58 -26.00 -23.37
N THR A 182 0.69 -26.07 -23.78
CA THR A 182 1.13 -26.62 -25.06
C THR A 182 1.68 -28.03 -24.94
N MET A 183 1.92 -28.52 -23.73
CA MET A 183 2.57 -29.81 -23.43
C MET A 183 3.94 -29.93 -24.07
N GLU A 184 4.75 -28.89 -23.90
CA GLU A 184 6.12 -28.80 -24.40
C GLU A 184 7.08 -28.46 -23.25
N ALA A 185 8.32 -28.90 -23.38
CA ALA A 185 9.41 -28.47 -22.53
C ALA A 185 10.02 -27.18 -23.03
N LEU A 186 10.22 -26.21 -22.14
CA LEU A 186 10.89 -24.95 -22.41
C LEU A 186 12.28 -24.96 -21.79
N THR A 187 13.29 -24.69 -22.60
CA THR A 187 14.68 -24.54 -22.14
C THR A 187 15.25 -23.19 -22.57
N TYR A 188 16.24 -22.73 -21.84
CA TYR A 188 16.83 -21.40 -22.00
C TYR A 188 18.35 -21.55 -22.21
N PRO A 189 18.81 -21.85 -23.43
CA PRO A 189 20.23 -22.10 -23.68
C PRO A 189 21.06 -20.83 -23.36
N ALA A 190 22.18 -21.02 -22.65
CA ALA A 190 23.07 -19.91 -22.29
C ALA A 190 23.78 -19.31 -23.53
N LYS A 191 23.94 -20.10 -24.59
CA LYS A 191 24.62 -19.69 -25.82
C LYS A 191 23.78 -20.06 -27.03
N ASP A 192 23.83 -19.21 -28.06
CA ASP A 192 23.25 -19.47 -29.37
C ASP A 192 24.14 -20.44 -30.22
N ASP A 193 23.65 -20.83 -31.37
CA ASP A 193 24.37 -21.70 -32.33
C ASP A 193 25.73 -21.11 -32.81
N LYS A 194 25.93 -19.83 -32.63
CA LYS A 194 27.17 -19.10 -32.95
C LYS A 194 28.10 -18.93 -31.76
N GLY A 195 27.71 -19.42 -30.59
CA GLY A 195 28.48 -19.34 -29.35
C GLY A 195 28.37 -17.99 -28.62
N ASN A 196 27.46 -17.09 -29.02
CA ASN A 196 27.19 -15.86 -28.32
C ASN A 196 26.32 -16.11 -27.09
N ASP A 197 26.50 -15.33 -26.07
CA ASP A 197 25.67 -15.37 -24.87
C ASP A 197 24.25 -14.88 -25.18
N THR A 198 23.24 -15.68 -24.87
CA THR A 198 21.84 -15.38 -25.14
C THR A 198 21.21 -14.50 -24.08
N LEU A 199 21.79 -14.46 -22.87
CA LEU A 199 21.19 -13.83 -21.69
C LEU A 199 19.71 -14.24 -21.50
N GLY A 200 19.36 -15.48 -21.86
CA GLY A 200 18.00 -16.01 -21.76
C GLY A 200 17.00 -15.49 -22.78
N SER A 201 17.44 -14.72 -23.79
CA SER A 201 16.55 -14.19 -24.84
C SER A 201 16.03 -15.28 -25.80
N VAL A 202 16.69 -16.42 -25.84
CA VAL A 202 16.30 -17.58 -26.66
C VAL A 202 15.53 -18.57 -25.77
N VAL A 203 14.32 -18.91 -26.21
CA VAL A 203 13.49 -19.94 -25.58
C VAL A 203 13.31 -21.07 -26.59
N GLU A 204 13.81 -22.24 -26.25
CA GLU A 204 13.67 -23.43 -27.07
C GLU A 204 12.50 -24.29 -26.59
N ARG A 205 11.71 -24.80 -27.52
CA ARG A 205 10.58 -25.70 -27.26
C ARG A 205 10.91 -27.09 -27.78
N GLY A 206 10.58 -28.09 -27.00
CA GLY A 206 10.84 -29.47 -27.33
C GLY A 206 9.91 -30.46 -26.62
N PRO A 207 10.08 -31.75 -26.84
CA PRO A 207 9.27 -32.78 -26.22
C PRO A 207 9.52 -32.82 -24.70
N ILE A 208 8.49 -33.16 -23.94
CA ILE A 208 8.61 -33.36 -22.50
C ILE A 208 9.49 -34.59 -22.24
N PRO A 209 10.54 -34.50 -21.39
CA PRO A 209 11.33 -35.65 -21.00
C PRO A 209 10.46 -36.74 -20.37
N ALA A 210 10.75 -38.01 -20.66
CA ALA A 210 9.93 -39.15 -20.24
C ALA A 210 9.69 -39.21 -18.72
N GLU A 211 10.66 -38.80 -17.93
CA GLU A 211 10.56 -38.76 -16.46
C GLU A 211 9.51 -37.79 -15.92
N TYR A 212 9.12 -36.78 -16.69
CA TYR A 212 8.10 -35.79 -16.31
C TYR A 212 6.74 -36.02 -16.97
N GLN A 213 6.64 -36.95 -17.91
CA GLN A 213 5.46 -37.12 -18.76
C GLN A 213 4.18 -37.41 -17.94
N GLU A 214 4.24 -38.37 -17.06
CA GLU A 214 3.10 -38.79 -16.22
C GLU A 214 2.61 -37.62 -15.35
N LYS A 215 3.53 -36.93 -14.72
CA LYS A 215 3.20 -35.78 -13.87
C LYS A 215 2.66 -34.60 -14.68
N ALA A 216 3.18 -34.36 -15.86
CA ALA A 216 2.69 -33.35 -16.77
C ALA A 216 1.25 -33.64 -17.24
N GLU A 217 0.94 -34.89 -17.53
CA GLU A 217 -0.42 -35.31 -17.89
C GLU A 217 -1.41 -35.13 -16.74
N GLU A 218 -1.04 -35.50 -15.51
CA GLU A 218 -1.85 -35.29 -14.30
C GLU A 218 -2.16 -33.81 -14.09
N TYR A 219 -1.15 -32.95 -14.14
CA TYR A 219 -1.34 -31.48 -13.95
C TYR A 219 -2.05 -30.84 -15.15
N ARG A 220 -1.88 -31.37 -16.36
CA ARG A 220 -2.64 -30.93 -17.54
C ARG A 220 -4.13 -31.21 -17.38
N GLU A 221 -4.50 -32.38 -16.89
CA GLU A 221 -5.91 -32.72 -16.63
C GLU A 221 -6.51 -31.75 -15.62
N ALA A 222 -5.81 -31.48 -14.50
CA ALA A 222 -6.24 -30.50 -13.51
C ALA A 222 -6.38 -29.08 -14.08
N LEU A 223 -5.49 -28.68 -15.01
CA LEU A 223 -5.55 -27.40 -15.71
C LEU A 223 -6.81 -27.30 -16.60
N VAL A 224 -7.12 -28.33 -17.35
CA VAL A 224 -8.30 -28.37 -18.23
C VAL A 224 -9.59 -28.33 -17.42
N GLU A 225 -9.66 -29.10 -16.33
CA GLU A 225 -10.79 -29.08 -15.41
C GLU A 225 -11.01 -27.69 -14.80
N ALA A 226 -9.93 -27.04 -14.34
CA ALA A 226 -10.02 -25.68 -13.82
C ALA A 226 -10.49 -24.69 -14.88
N ALA A 227 -9.98 -24.78 -16.11
CA ALA A 227 -10.40 -23.91 -17.21
C ALA A 227 -11.89 -24.08 -17.56
N ALA A 228 -12.41 -25.31 -17.48
CA ALA A 228 -13.81 -25.61 -17.73
C ALA A 228 -14.76 -24.90 -16.72
N GLU A 229 -14.29 -24.64 -15.50
CA GLU A 229 -15.06 -23.91 -14.49
C GLU A 229 -15.14 -22.39 -14.77
N GLY A 230 -14.48 -21.90 -15.78
CA GLY A 230 -14.46 -20.48 -16.17
C GLY A 230 -15.82 -19.96 -16.60
N SER A 231 -16.59 -20.76 -17.35
CA SER A 231 -17.96 -20.45 -17.78
C SER A 231 -18.79 -21.70 -17.98
N ASP A 232 -20.12 -21.53 -18.03
CA ASP A 232 -21.05 -22.64 -18.29
C ASP A 232 -20.82 -23.26 -19.68
N GLU A 233 -20.53 -22.44 -20.69
CA GLU A 233 -20.23 -22.89 -22.06
C GLU A 233 -18.97 -23.75 -22.11
N LEU A 234 -17.94 -23.40 -21.36
CA LEU A 234 -16.69 -24.19 -21.27
C LEU A 234 -16.90 -25.49 -20.50
N THR A 235 -17.73 -25.48 -19.48
CA THR A 235 -18.15 -26.69 -18.76
C THR A 235 -18.88 -27.66 -19.68
N GLU A 236 -19.85 -27.15 -20.45
CA GLU A 236 -20.58 -27.95 -21.43
C GLU A 236 -19.65 -28.54 -22.50
N ALA A 237 -18.78 -27.72 -23.07
CA ALA A 237 -17.79 -28.16 -24.06
C ALA A 237 -16.86 -29.26 -23.53
N TYR A 238 -16.42 -29.16 -22.28
CA TYR A 238 -15.61 -30.17 -21.63
C TYR A 238 -16.38 -31.48 -21.40
N LEU A 239 -17.61 -31.40 -20.93
CA LEU A 239 -18.45 -32.56 -20.69
C LEU A 239 -18.81 -33.30 -22.01
N GLU A 240 -18.99 -32.59 -23.11
CA GLU A 240 -19.30 -33.17 -24.41
C GLU A 240 -18.07 -33.82 -25.07
N ASN A 241 -16.91 -33.19 -24.99
CA ASN A 241 -15.73 -33.59 -25.76
C ASN A 241 -14.66 -34.31 -24.92
N GLY A 242 -14.72 -34.23 -23.58
CA GLY A 242 -13.73 -34.76 -22.65
C GLY A 242 -12.43 -33.95 -22.59
N GLU A 243 -12.30 -32.89 -23.40
CA GLU A 243 -11.15 -32.01 -23.44
C GLU A 243 -11.54 -30.63 -23.98
N LEU A 244 -10.63 -29.65 -23.83
CA LEU A 244 -10.79 -28.28 -24.33
C LEU A 244 -9.64 -27.94 -25.32
N THR A 245 -9.91 -27.07 -26.26
CA THR A 245 -8.85 -26.50 -27.12
C THR A 245 -7.97 -25.55 -26.32
N ILE A 246 -6.78 -25.24 -26.82
CA ILE A 246 -5.85 -24.29 -26.16
C ILE A 246 -6.53 -22.92 -25.97
N GLU A 247 -7.27 -22.45 -26.98
CA GLU A 247 -8.00 -21.19 -26.91
C GLU A 247 -9.09 -21.20 -25.83
N GLN A 248 -9.83 -22.30 -25.72
CA GLN A 248 -10.83 -22.49 -24.67
C GLN A 248 -10.21 -22.54 -23.27
N ILE A 249 -9.06 -23.21 -23.14
CA ILE A 249 -8.32 -23.24 -21.86
C ILE A 249 -7.86 -21.84 -21.50
N LYS A 250 -7.28 -21.09 -22.44
CA LYS A 250 -6.87 -19.70 -22.21
C LYS A 250 -8.05 -18.83 -21.80
N GLU A 251 -9.20 -18.95 -22.46
CA GLU A 251 -10.42 -18.22 -22.13
C GLU A 251 -10.88 -18.54 -20.71
N GLY A 252 -10.96 -19.81 -20.34
CA GLY A 252 -11.38 -20.23 -19.00
C GLY A 252 -10.44 -19.74 -17.90
N ILE A 253 -9.14 -19.87 -18.10
CA ILE A 253 -8.13 -19.36 -17.16
C ILE A 253 -8.20 -17.83 -17.04
N ARG A 254 -8.39 -17.12 -18.16
CA ARG A 254 -8.56 -15.67 -18.15
C ARG A 254 -9.78 -15.23 -17.35
N LEU A 255 -10.93 -15.87 -17.56
CA LEU A 255 -12.17 -15.57 -16.81
C LEU A 255 -11.98 -15.78 -15.30
N LEU A 256 -11.34 -16.87 -14.89
CA LEU A 256 -11.03 -17.16 -13.50
C LEU A 256 -10.05 -16.14 -12.89
N THR A 257 -9.04 -15.74 -13.66
CA THR A 257 -8.02 -14.78 -13.23
C THR A 257 -8.61 -13.38 -13.06
N ILE A 258 -9.35 -12.89 -14.06
CA ILE A 258 -9.99 -11.55 -14.03
C ILE A 258 -10.99 -11.43 -12.88
N SER A 259 -11.72 -12.51 -12.58
CA SER A 259 -12.66 -12.55 -11.45
C SER A 259 -12.01 -12.82 -10.09
N SER A 260 -10.69 -12.93 -10.03
CA SER A 260 -9.92 -13.27 -8.81
C SER A 260 -10.37 -14.57 -8.12
N ARG A 261 -11.01 -15.49 -8.87
CA ARG A 261 -11.39 -16.82 -8.34
C ARG A 261 -10.24 -17.80 -8.31
N ALA A 262 -9.28 -17.63 -9.21
CA ALA A 262 -8.09 -18.48 -9.26
C ALA A 262 -6.90 -17.70 -9.85
N PHE A 263 -5.68 -18.21 -9.60
CA PHE A 263 -4.44 -17.50 -9.90
C PHE A 263 -3.46 -18.42 -10.63
N PRO A 264 -3.12 -18.12 -11.90
CA PRO A 264 -2.13 -18.90 -12.66
C PRO A 264 -0.75 -18.85 -11.98
N VAL A 265 -0.07 -19.99 -11.92
CA VAL A 265 1.25 -20.11 -11.29
C VAL A 265 2.29 -20.57 -12.31
N TYR A 266 3.35 -19.79 -12.40
CA TYR A 266 4.54 -20.01 -13.23
C TYR A 266 5.77 -20.22 -12.34
N CYS A 267 6.84 -20.73 -12.90
CA CYS A 267 8.09 -20.92 -12.18
C CYS A 267 9.32 -20.59 -13.04
N GLY A 268 10.41 -20.27 -12.37
CA GLY A 268 11.66 -19.96 -13.02
C GLY A 268 12.74 -19.45 -12.07
N THR A 269 13.79 -18.93 -12.64
CA THR A 269 14.84 -18.21 -11.92
C THR A 269 15.26 -16.99 -12.73
N ALA A 270 14.81 -15.81 -12.30
CA ALA A 270 15.11 -14.56 -13.00
C ALA A 270 16.61 -14.26 -13.02
N LEU A 271 17.34 -14.58 -11.94
CA LEU A 271 18.78 -14.36 -11.85
C LEU A 271 19.56 -15.13 -12.93
N ARG A 272 19.13 -16.37 -13.23
CA ARG A 272 19.69 -17.17 -14.33
C ARG A 272 19.02 -16.96 -15.68
N ASN A 273 18.19 -15.97 -15.83
CA ASN A 273 17.50 -15.62 -17.08
C ASN A 273 16.57 -16.73 -17.61
N MET A 274 15.86 -17.43 -16.73
CA MET A 274 14.97 -18.51 -17.09
C MET A 274 13.54 -18.27 -16.60
N GLY A 275 12.57 -18.36 -17.51
CA GLY A 275 11.14 -18.41 -17.17
C GLY A 275 10.40 -17.07 -17.15
N VAL A 276 11.02 -15.96 -17.50
CA VAL A 276 10.37 -14.63 -17.44
C VAL A 276 9.48 -14.38 -18.68
N GLN A 277 9.88 -14.82 -19.87
CA GLN A 277 9.08 -14.61 -21.07
C GLN A 277 7.68 -15.28 -20.99
N PRO A 278 7.52 -16.51 -20.48
CA PRO A 278 6.19 -17.07 -20.25
C PRO A 278 5.31 -16.23 -19.31
N VAL A 279 5.90 -15.56 -18.34
CA VAL A 279 5.16 -14.62 -17.47
C VAL A 279 4.68 -13.41 -18.23
N LEU A 280 5.47 -12.86 -19.14
CA LEU A 280 5.06 -11.77 -20.03
C LEU A 280 3.91 -12.19 -20.95
N ASP A 281 3.96 -13.40 -21.51
CA ASP A 281 2.86 -13.96 -22.29
C ASP A 281 1.60 -14.11 -21.42
N ALA A 282 1.74 -14.55 -20.18
CA ALA A 282 0.64 -14.69 -19.23
C ALA A 282 0.01 -13.33 -18.84
N VAL A 283 0.80 -12.29 -18.72
CA VAL A 283 0.30 -10.92 -18.49
C VAL A 283 -0.64 -10.51 -19.63
N VAL A 284 -0.26 -10.76 -20.85
CA VAL A 284 -1.08 -10.44 -22.03
C VAL A 284 -2.32 -11.34 -22.11
N ASP A 285 -2.17 -12.65 -21.87
CA ASP A 285 -3.23 -13.64 -22.03
C ASP A 285 -4.26 -13.61 -20.89
N PHE A 286 -3.86 -13.38 -19.66
CA PHE A 286 -4.69 -13.62 -18.48
C PHE A 286 -4.99 -12.39 -17.62
N LEU A 287 -4.16 -11.37 -17.61
CA LEU A 287 -4.44 -10.16 -16.86
C LEU A 287 -5.39 -9.22 -17.62
N PRO A 288 -6.23 -8.46 -16.89
CA PRO A 288 -7.23 -7.63 -17.54
C PRO A 288 -6.64 -6.41 -18.23
N SER A 289 -7.34 -5.98 -19.29
CA SER A 289 -7.19 -4.67 -19.90
C SER A 289 -8.04 -3.62 -19.14
N PRO A 290 -7.85 -2.31 -19.39
CA PRO A 290 -8.75 -1.29 -18.86
C PRO A 290 -10.24 -1.52 -19.22
N LEU A 291 -10.52 -2.14 -20.37
CA LEU A 291 -11.89 -2.48 -20.78
C LEU A 291 -12.48 -3.64 -19.98
N ASP A 292 -11.67 -4.60 -19.58
CA ASP A 292 -12.12 -5.72 -18.75
C ASP A 292 -12.48 -5.27 -17.33
N ILE A 293 -11.75 -4.29 -16.79
CA ILE A 293 -12.05 -3.65 -15.50
C ILE A 293 -13.39 -2.88 -15.58
N GLY A 294 -13.67 -2.28 -16.74
CA GLY A 294 -14.93 -1.62 -17.01
C GLY A 294 -15.01 -0.20 -16.46
N ASP A 295 -16.22 0.19 -16.07
CA ASP A 295 -16.55 1.54 -15.69
C ASP A 295 -15.97 1.89 -14.31
N VAL A 296 -15.46 3.11 -14.17
CA VAL A 296 -15.07 3.63 -12.86
C VAL A 296 -16.23 4.38 -12.22
N HIS A 297 -16.41 4.18 -10.94
CA HIS A 297 -17.49 4.77 -10.15
C HIS A 297 -16.95 5.86 -9.21
N GLY A 298 -17.80 6.81 -8.88
CA GLY A 298 -17.48 7.90 -7.99
C GLY A 298 -18.74 8.68 -7.59
N PHE A 299 -18.55 9.81 -6.95
CA PHE A 299 -19.61 10.65 -6.43
C PHE A 299 -19.42 12.12 -6.83
N LEU A 300 -20.47 12.91 -6.71
CA LEU A 300 -20.42 14.35 -6.98
C LEU A 300 -19.67 15.07 -5.86
N PRO A 301 -18.84 16.07 -6.18
CA PRO A 301 -18.18 16.89 -5.17
C PRO A 301 -19.18 17.54 -4.21
N GLY A 302 -18.91 17.44 -2.89
CA GLY A 302 -19.78 18.01 -1.86
C GLY A 302 -21.03 17.18 -1.53
N SER A 303 -21.11 15.94 -2.01
CA SER A 303 -22.15 15.00 -1.59
C SER A 303 -22.02 14.69 -0.09
N GLU A 304 -23.13 14.76 0.65
CA GLU A 304 -23.14 14.40 2.09
C GLU A 304 -23.04 12.88 2.31
N THR A 305 -23.41 12.10 1.30
CA THR A 305 -23.25 10.65 1.26
C THR A 305 -22.27 10.32 0.15
N GLU A 306 -21.21 9.61 0.44
CA GLU A 306 -20.25 9.09 -0.55
C GLU A 306 -20.87 7.93 -1.36
N GLU A 307 -22.16 8.03 -1.69
CA GLU A 307 -22.82 7.06 -2.56
C GLU A 307 -22.32 7.24 -3.99
N GLU A 308 -21.87 6.16 -4.60
CA GLU A 308 -21.42 6.10 -5.98
C GLU A 308 -22.58 6.38 -6.94
N THR A 309 -22.75 7.64 -7.31
CA THR A 309 -23.83 8.11 -8.17
C THR A 309 -23.38 8.44 -9.58
N GLU A 310 -22.06 8.55 -9.79
CA GLU A 310 -21.45 8.92 -11.06
C GLU A 310 -20.61 7.78 -11.62
N THR A 311 -20.69 7.59 -12.93
CA THR A 311 -19.96 6.54 -13.64
C THR A 311 -19.24 7.12 -14.85
N ARG A 312 -18.04 6.63 -15.13
CA ARG A 312 -17.25 6.97 -16.33
C ARG A 312 -16.75 5.69 -16.99
N LYS A 313 -16.89 5.64 -18.30
CA LYS A 313 -16.38 4.53 -19.12
C LYS A 313 -14.92 4.76 -19.51
N PRO A 314 -14.14 3.71 -19.72
CA PRO A 314 -12.77 3.82 -20.22
C PRO A 314 -12.78 4.14 -21.75
N ASP A 315 -13.25 5.32 -22.11
CA ASP A 315 -13.42 5.80 -23.48
C ASP A 315 -12.91 7.25 -23.58
N GLU A 316 -12.20 7.58 -24.64
CA GLU A 316 -11.67 8.91 -24.90
C GLU A 316 -12.75 9.98 -25.13
N ASN A 317 -13.97 9.57 -25.51
CA ASN A 317 -15.10 10.47 -25.75
C ASN A 317 -15.87 10.81 -24.49
N GLU A 318 -15.59 10.13 -23.39
CA GLU A 318 -16.15 10.44 -22.07
C GLU A 318 -15.52 11.71 -21.48
N PRO A 319 -16.18 12.34 -20.51
CA PRO A 319 -15.57 13.42 -19.73
C PRO A 319 -14.29 12.96 -19.04
N PHE A 320 -13.26 13.78 -19.05
CA PHE A 320 -11.97 13.46 -18.43
C PHE A 320 -12.11 13.19 -16.94
N SER A 321 -11.51 12.10 -16.48
CA SER A 321 -11.31 11.80 -15.07
C SER A 321 -9.99 11.05 -14.85
N ALA A 322 -9.28 11.41 -13.80
CA ALA A 322 -8.01 10.81 -13.44
C ALA A 322 -7.81 10.84 -11.92
N LEU A 323 -7.06 9.88 -11.40
CA LEU A 323 -6.65 9.83 -10.01
C LEU A 323 -5.16 10.15 -9.88
N ALA A 324 -4.83 11.13 -9.05
CA ALA A 324 -3.45 11.42 -8.66
C ALA A 324 -3.04 10.44 -7.55
N PHE A 325 -2.23 9.45 -7.86
CA PHE A 325 -1.90 8.38 -6.92
C PHE A 325 -0.50 8.49 -6.32
N LYS A 326 0.36 9.34 -6.89
CA LYS A 326 1.71 9.54 -6.40
C LYS A 326 2.21 10.94 -6.72
N ILE A 327 2.97 11.52 -5.79
CA ILE A 327 3.71 12.76 -5.98
C ILE A 327 5.20 12.49 -5.73
N ALA A 328 6.04 13.05 -6.58
CA ALA A 328 7.48 12.97 -6.43
C ALA A 328 8.10 14.36 -6.61
N ALA A 329 9.16 14.66 -5.86
CA ALA A 329 9.98 15.84 -6.09
C ALA A 329 10.90 15.58 -7.29
N HIS A 330 10.94 16.53 -8.21
CA HIS A 330 11.82 16.46 -9.37
C HIS A 330 12.82 17.61 -9.36
N PRO A 331 14.14 17.34 -9.60
CA PRO A 331 15.17 18.37 -9.47
C PRO A 331 14.94 19.62 -10.33
N PHE A 332 14.37 19.44 -11.53
CA PHE A 332 14.17 20.54 -12.49
C PHE A 332 12.74 21.09 -12.54
N TYR A 333 11.74 20.25 -12.30
CA TYR A 333 10.32 20.61 -12.43
C TYR A 333 9.63 20.90 -11.10
N GLY A 334 10.30 20.61 -9.99
CA GLY A 334 9.77 20.76 -8.64
C GLY A 334 8.83 19.62 -8.28
N LYS A 335 7.57 19.70 -8.66
CA LYS A 335 6.54 18.70 -8.34
C LYS A 335 6.12 17.92 -9.58
N LEU A 336 6.24 16.61 -9.52
CA LEU A 336 5.80 15.67 -10.52
C LEU A 336 4.63 14.85 -9.95
N THR A 337 3.48 14.89 -10.61
CA THR A 337 2.28 14.17 -10.16
C THR A 337 1.98 13.03 -11.12
N PHE A 338 1.94 11.81 -10.58
CA PHE A 338 1.56 10.62 -11.35
C PHE A 338 0.05 10.45 -11.32
N ILE A 339 -0.55 10.30 -12.49
CA ILE A 339 -1.98 10.14 -12.67
C ILE A 339 -2.32 8.88 -13.44
N ARG A 340 -3.40 8.20 -13.05
CA ARG A 340 -4.09 7.21 -13.85
C ARG A 340 -5.31 7.87 -14.49
N VAL A 341 -5.35 7.90 -15.81
CA VAL A 341 -6.51 8.41 -16.55
C VAL A 341 -7.53 7.28 -16.71
N TYR A 342 -8.73 7.48 -16.18
CA TYR A 342 -9.80 6.49 -16.26
C TYR A 342 -10.76 6.73 -17.43
N SER A 343 -11.01 7.98 -17.79
CA SER A 343 -11.92 8.35 -18.87
C SER A 343 -11.48 9.62 -19.57
N GLY A 344 -11.92 9.78 -20.79
CA GLY A 344 -11.64 10.97 -21.60
C GLY A 344 -10.18 11.09 -22.00
N LYS A 345 -9.79 12.30 -22.34
CA LYS A 345 -8.41 12.68 -22.64
C LYS A 345 -8.17 14.11 -22.22
N VAL A 346 -6.93 14.47 -21.99
CA VAL A 346 -6.52 15.83 -21.66
C VAL A 346 -5.24 16.21 -22.40
N GLU A 347 -5.20 17.41 -22.93
CA GLU A 347 -4.05 17.95 -23.65
C GLU A 347 -3.12 18.72 -22.70
N SER A 348 -1.84 18.73 -23.03
CA SER A 348 -0.86 19.58 -22.36
C SER A 348 -1.30 21.06 -22.43
N GLY A 349 -1.22 21.76 -21.29
CA GLY A 349 -1.67 23.14 -21.18
C GLY A 349 -3.15 23.32 -20.83
N SER A 350 -3.96 22.26 -20.76
CA SER A 350 -5.38 22.31 -20.45
C SER A 350 -5.66 22.65 -18.98
N GLN A 351 -6.83 23.24 -18.75
CA GLN A 351 -7.36 23.41 -17.40
C GLN A 351 -8.20 22.21 -17.01
N VAL A 352 -8.04 21.77 -15.77
CA VAL A 352 -8.80 20.68 -15.14
C VAL A 352 -9.29 21.12 -13.77
N LEU A 353 -10.28 20.42 -13.25
CA LEU A 353 -10.77 20.60 -11.89
C LEU A 353 -10.13 19.56 -10.98
N ASN A 354 -9.48 20.00 -9.91
CA ASN A 354 -9.26 19.12 -8.77
C ASN A 354 -10.58 19.04 -7.99
N SER A 355 -11.34 17.99 -8.27
CA SER A 355 -12.71 17.86 -7.78
C SER A 355 -12.77 17.52 -6.29
N THR A 356 -11.74 16.89 -5.74
CA THR A 356 -11.61 16.62 -4.31
C THR A 356 -11.50 17.92 -3.50
N LYS A 357 -10.76 18.91 -4.00
CA LYS A 357 -10.51 20.19 -3.32
C LYS A 357 -11.34 21.36 -3.89
N GLY A 358 -12.07 21.15 -4.97
CA GLY A 358 -12.85 22.19 -5.64
C GLY A 358 -12.00 23.28 -6.30
N LYS A 359 -10.73 23.01 -6.61
CA LYS A 359 -9.78 23.99 -7.17
C LYS A 359 -9.52 23.75 -8.65
N LYS A 360 -9.43 24.84 -9.41
CA LYS A 360 -9.01 24.81 -10.81
C LYS A 360 -7.50 24.70 -10.89
N GLU A 361 -7.01 23.74 -11.68
CA GLU A 361 -5.59 23.51 -11.90
C GLU A 361 -5.27 23.47 -13.39
N ARG A 362 -4.00 23.68 -13.74
CA ARG A 362 -3.53 23.61 -15.11
C ARG A 362 -2.47 22.54 -15.25
N ILE A 363 -2.70 21.61 -16.17
CA ILE A 363 -1.69 20.62 -16.58
C ILE A 363 -0.66 21.35 -17.45
N GLY A 364 0.59 21.37 -17.01
CA GLY A 364 1.69 21.96 -17.78
C GLY A 364 2.15 21.02 -18.89
N LYS A 365 3.11 20.15 -18.60
CA LYS A 365 3.57 19.10 -19.51
C LYS A 365 3.11 17.73 -19.04
N ILE A 366 2.96 16.83 -19.99
CA ILE A 366 2.60 15.43 -19.75
C ILE A 366 3.79 14.57 -20.19
N PHE A 367 4.17 13.61 -19.37
CA PHE A 367 5.25 12.69 -19.64
C PHE A 367 4.78 11.23 -19.57
N GLN A 368 5.25 10.45 -20.52
CA GLN A 368 5.25 9.00 -20.43
C GLN A 368 6.61 8.58 -19.85
N MET A 369 6.60 7.82 -18.76
CA MET A 369 7.81 7.48 -18.05
C MET A 369 8.48 6.22 -18.58
N HIS A 370 9.77 6.27 -18.79
CA HIS A 370 10.63 5.13 -19.05
C HIS A 370 11.74 5.10 -18.00
N SER A 371 11.45 4.48 -16.86
CA SER A 371 12.33 4.52 -15.70
C SER A 371 12.55 5.97 -15.22
N ASN A 372 13.76 6.48 -15.32
CA ASN A 372 14.13 7.86 -14.96
C ASN A 372 14.13 8.84 -16.17
N LYS A 373 13.67 8.38 -17.34
CA LYS A 373 13.56 9.23 -18.53
C LYS A 373 12.12 9.65 -18.75
N GLU A 374 11.92 10.95 -18.89
CA GLU A 374 10.64 11.55 -19.20
C GLU A 374 10.51 11.75 -20.70
N ASN A 375 9.54 11.10 -21.31
CA ASN A 375 9.19 11.32 -22.72
C ASN A 375 7.97 12.22 -22.79
N PRO A 376 8.10 13.48 -23.26
CA PRO A 376 6.97 14.37 -23.36
C PRO A 376 5.96 13.85 -24.40
N VAL A 377 4.68 13.94 -24.03
CA VAL A 377 3.54 13.63 -24.89
C VAL A 377 2.56 14.79 -24.85
N ASP A 378 1.80 15.00 -25.92
CA ASP A 378 0.89 16.13 -26.01
C ASP A 378 -0.48 15.84 -25.38
N VAL A 379 -0.87 14.57 -25.33
CA VAL A 379 -2.19 14.13 -24.87
C VAL A 379 -2.05 12.97 -23.89
N ALA A 380 -2.79 13.02 -22.79
CA ALA A 380 -3.00 11.90 -21.88
C ALA A 380 -4.33 11.21 -22.19
N HIS A 381 -4.28 9.95 -22.57
CA HIS A 381 -5.41 9.15 -22.99
C HIS A 381 -5.97 8.27 -21.86
N ALA A 382 -7.27 8.00 -21.90
CA ALA A 382 -7.92 7.05 -20.99
C ALA A 382 -7.21 5.68 -21.00
N GLY A 383 -7.14 5.04 -19.85
CA GLY A 383 -6.57 3.72 -19.67
C GLY A 383 -5.07 3.68 -19.41
N HIS A 384 -4.37 4.80 -19.42
CA HIS A 384 -2.93 4.90 -19.26
C HIS A 384 -2.49 5.66 -18.00
N ILE A 385 -1.21 5.55 -17.70
CA ILE A 385 -0.53 6.20 -16.57
C ILE A 385 0.45 7.22 -17.12
N TYR A 386 0.40 8.43 -16.57
CA TYR A 386 1.27 9.53 -16.96
C TYR A 386 1.85 10.25 -15.74
N ALA A 387 2.94 10.95 -15.95
CA ALA A 387 3.44 11.95 -15.00
C ALA A 387 3.17 13.35 -15.56
N VAL A 388 2.66 14.25 -14.75
CA VAL A 388 2.31 15.60 -15.14
C VAL A 388 2.96 16.63 -14.23
N ILE A 389 3.26 17.79 -14.78
CA ILE A 389 3.74 18.95 -14.03
C ILE A 389 2.73 20.10 -14.13
N GLY A 390 2.82 21.05 -13.20
CA GLY A 390 1.98 22.26 -13.18
C GLY A 390 0.84 22.21 -12.17
N LEU A 391 0.55 21.06 -11.58
CA LEU A 391 -0.46 20.91 -10.53
C LEU A 391 0.11 21.39 -9.19
N LYS A 392 -0.42 22.50 -8.67
CA LYS A 392 0.11 23.15 -7.45
C LYS A 392 -0.53 22.61 -6.18
N ASP A 393 -1.85 22.49 -6.19
CA ASP A 393 -2.65 22.13 -5.02
C ASP A 393 -3.01 20.65 -4.94
N THR A 394 -2.76 19.88 -5.99
CA THR A 394 -3.07 18.44 -6.05
C THR A 394 -2.14 17.65 -5.16
N THR A 395 -2.70 16.80 -4.32
CA THR A 395 -1.99 15.84 -3.46
C THR A 395 -2.38 14.41 -3.80
N THR A 396 -1.68 13.44 -3.22
CA THR A 396 -1.97 12.02 -3.44
C THR A 396 -3.40 11.69 -2.99
N GLY A 397 -4.14 10.98 -3.85
CA GLY A 397 -5.55 10.62 -3.63
C GLY A 397 -6.55 11.60 -4.24
N ASP A 398 -6.12 12.77 -4.71
CA ASP A 398 -7.01 13.73 -5.34
C ASP A 398 -7.48 13.26 -6.72
N THR A 399 -8.72 13.59 -7.05
CA THR A 399 -9.30 13.36 -8.38
C THR A 399 -9.19 14.61 -9.24
N LEU A 400 -8.75 14.41 -10.48
CA LEU A 400 -8.81 15.43 -11.53
C LEU A 400 -9.95 15.11 -12.47
N SER A 401 -10.75 16.09 -12.83
CA SER A 401 -11.91 15.89 -13.72
C SER A 401 -12.08 17.03 -14.73
N ALA A 402 -12.95 16.81 -15.69
CA ALA A 402 -13.41 17.88 -16.58
C ALA A 402 -14.13 18.96 -15.77
N MET A 403 -13.99 20.24 -16.20
CA MET A 403 -14.53 21.39 -15.48
C MET A 403 -16.05 21.38 -15.40
N ASP A 404 -16.72 20.87 -16.42
CA ASP A 404 -18.18 20.86 -16.60
C ASP A 404 -18.85 19.56 -16.17
N LYS A 405 -18.07 18.51 -15.91
CA LYS A 405 -18.53 17.18 -15.49
C LYS A 405 -17.67 16.65 -14.34
N PRO A 406 -17.81 17.25 -13.15
CA PRO A 406 -16.99 16.85 -12.01
C PRO A 406 -17.38 15.46 -11.50
N ILE A 407 -16.38 14.71 -11.04
CA ILE A 407 -16.52 13.47 -10.32
C ILE A 407 -15.41 13.39 -9.28
N VAL A 408 -15.70 12.85 -8.12
CA VAL A 408 -14.71 12.43 -7.13
C VAL A 408 -14.67 10.90 -7.15
N LEU A 409 -13.52 10.34 -7.48
CA LEU A 409 -13.26 8.91 -7.38
C LEU A 409 -13.03 8.56 -5.91
N GLU A 410 -13.16 7.29 -5.57
CA GLU A 410 -12.91 6.82 -4.21
C GLU A 410 -11.60 7.38 -3.64
N SER A 411 -11.70 7.95 -2.44
CA SER A 411 -10.53 8.50 -1.75
C SER A 411 -9.67 7.38 -1.16
N MET A 412 -8.34 7.55 -1.23
CA MET A 412 -7.41 6.67 -0.54
C MET A 412 -7.39 7.01 0.95
N THR A 413 -7.59 6.02 1.82
CA THR A 413 -7.40 6.17 3.26
C THR A 413 -5.99 5.75 3.62
N PHE A 414 -5.33 6.55 4.45
CA PHE A 414 -3.96 6.28 4.88
C PHE A 414 -3.92 6.02 6.38
N PRO A 415 -3.18 4.98 6.83
CA PRO A 415 -3.02 4.72 8.26
C PRO A 415 -2.26 5.85 8.93
N ALA A 416 -2.61 6.12 10.18
CA ALA A 416 -1.87 7.06 10.99
C ALA A 416 -0.49 6.50 11.40
N PRO A 417 0.53 7.36 11.58
CA PRO A 417 1.85 6.93 11.99
C PRO A 417 1.83 6.28 13.37
N VAL A 418 2.71 5.29 13.56
CA VAL A 418 2.81 4.51 14.79
C VAL A 418 4.07 4.81 15.59
N ILE A 419 5.07 5.43 14.97
CA ILE A 419 6.34 5.81 15.59
C ILE A 419 6.64 7.28 15.32
N GLN A 420 7.28 7.94 16.27
CA GLN A 420 7.66 9.34 16.19
C GLN A 420 9.11 9.54 16.60
N VAL A 421 9.78 10.53 16.03
CA VAL A 421 11.10 11.00 16.47
C VAL A 421 11.14 12.52 16.47
N ALA A 422 11.86 13.10 17.44
CA ALA A 422 12.17 14.52 17.44
C ALA A 422 13.35 14.81 16.52
N VAL A 423 13.27 15.84 15.71
CA VAL A 423 14.31 16.27 14.78
C VAL A 423 14.67 17.73 15.07
N GLU A 424 15.95 17.98 15.32
CA GLU A 424 16.47 19.31 15.60
C GLU A 424 17.52 19.73 14.55
N PRO A 425 17.35 20.89 13.91
CA PRO A 425 18.36 21.38 12.97
C PRO A 425 19.65 21.74 13.72
N LYS A 426 20.82 21.44 13.12
CA LYS A 426 22.12 21.76 13.74
C LYS A 426 22.48 23.24 13.66
N SER A 427 21.86 24.00 12.77
CA SER A 427 22.11 25.44 12.56
C SER A 427 20.84 26.17 12.14
N LYS A 428 20.88 27.51 12.22
CA LYS A 428 19.76 28.35 11.70
C LYS A 428 19.54 28.18 10.19
N ALA A 429 20.62 27.98 9.42
CA ALA A 429 20.53 27.72 8.00
C ALA A 429 19.86 26.35 7.71
N ASP A 430 20.12 25.36 8.55
CA ASP A 430 19.46 24.07 8.46
C ASP A 430 17.98 24.13 8.83
N GLN A 431 17.58 25.04 9.73
CA GLN A 431 16.18 25.22 10.12
C GLN A 431 15.28 25.63 8.94
N GLU A 432 15.74 26.58 8.12
CA GLU A 432 14.98 27.02 6.93
C GLU A 432 14.90 25.88 5.90
N LYS A 433 16.02 25.22 5.63
CA LYS A 433 16.09 24.08 4.71
C LYS A 433 15.23 22.91 5.21
N MET A 434 15.25 22.64 6.52
CA MET A 434 14.45 21.59 7.14
C MET A 434 12.95 21.82 6.95
N GLY A 435 12.47 23.06 7.13
CA GLY A 435 11.06 23.40 6.87
C GLY A 435 10.65 23.09 5.44
N VAL A 436 11.48 23.46 4.45
CA VAL A 436 11.21 23.17 3.03
C VAL A 436 11.27 21.67 2.74
N ALA A 437 12.27 20.97 3.30
CA ALA A 437 12.42 19.53 3.12
C ALA A 437 11.22 18.75 3.67
N ILE A 438 10.83 19.06 4.89
CA ILE A 438 9.70 18.44 5.58
C ILE A 438 8.39 18.66 4.80
N GLN A 439 8.13 19.88 4.34
CA GLN A 439 6.94 20.16 3.56
C GLN A 439 6.89 19.33 2.28
N LYS A 440 7.97 19.27 1.53
CA LYS A 440 8.04 18.48 0.28
C LYS A 440 7.88 16.98 0.54
N LEU A 441 8.53 16.46 1.57
CA LEU A 441 8.41 15.03 1.93
C LEU A 441 7.00 14.66 2.40
N ALA A 442 6.32 15.56 3.14
CA ALA A 442 4.93 15.35 3.53
C ALA A 442 3.94 15.43 2.34
N GLU A 443 4.25 16.22 1.31
CA GLU A 443 3.47 16.22 0.06
C GLU A 443 3.62 14.93 -0.74
N GLU A 444 4.79 14.28 -0.67
CA GLU A 444 5.06 13.00 -1.34
C GLU A 444 4.44 11.82 -0.60
N ASP A 445 4.50 11.84 0.72
CA ASP A 445 4.14 10.72 1.58
C ASP A 445 3.08 11.12 2.61
N PRO A 446 1.81 10.74 2.39
CA PRO A 446 0.71 11.08 3.29
C PRO A 446 0.76 10.35 4.65
N THR A 447 1.61 9.34 4.83
CA THR A 447 1.84 8.68 6.12
C THR A 447 2.95 9.30 6.94
N PHE A 448 3.69 10.22 6.34
CA PHE A 448 4.67 11.04 7.04
C PHE A 448 3.97 12.26 7.63
N THR A 449 3.99 12.38 8.95
CA THR A 449 3.39 13.49 9.68
C THR A 449 4.43 14.37 10.34
N VAL A 450 4.09 15.62 10.52
CA VAL A 450 4.96 16.61 11.16
C VAL A 450 4.15 17.41 12.16
N GLU A 451 4.63 17.46 13.38
CA GLU A 451 4.08 18.28 14.46
C GLU A 451 5.17 19.15 15.07
N LEU A 452 4.79 20.37 15.44
CA LEU A 452 5.61 21.23 16.29
C LEU A 452 5.12 21.06 17.73
N ASP A 453 5.97 20.50 18.59
CA ASP A 453 5.67 20.42 20.02
C ASP A 453 5.63 21.83 20.61
N ALA A 454 4.45 22.24 21.06
CA ALA A 454 4.20 23.58 21.60
C ALA A 454 4.94 23.82 22.92
N GLU A 455 5.26 22.79 23.68
CA GLU A 455 5.95 22.89 24.96
C GLU A 455 7.47 22.96 24.79
N THR A 456 8.03 22.08 23.96
CA THR A 456 9.48 21.98 23.77
C THR A 456 10.01 22.76 22.59
N GLY A 457 9.14 23.16 21.64
CA GLY A 457 9.51 23.79 20.37
C GLY A 457 10.21 22.84 19.40
N GLN A 458 10.25 21.53 19.69
CA GLN A 458 10.84 20.51 18.83
C GLN A 458 9.92 20.18 17.66
N THR A 459 10.53 19.89 16.52
CA THR A 459 9.81 19.31 15.39
C THR A 459 9.76 17.80 15.56
N ILE A 460 8.55 17.24 15.66
CA ILE A 460 8.31 15.80 15.78
C ILE A 460 7.83 15.28 14.43
N ILE A 461 8.50 14.26 13.89
CA ILE A 461 8.10 13.57 12.68
C ILE A 461 7.57 12.19 13.02
N GLY A 462 6.49 11.80 12.37
CA GLY A 462 5.83 10.51 12.54
C GLY A 462 5.85 9.67 11.27
N GLY A 463 5.93 8.36 11.42
CA GLY A 463 5.96 7.40 10.31
C GLY A 463 5.50 6.00 10.70
N MET A 464 5.57 5.09 9.73
CA MET A 464 5.04 3.73 9.87
C MET A 464 6.04 2.73 10.49
N GLY A 465 7.30 3.12 10.67
CA GLY A 465 8.33 2.26 11.25
C GLY A 465 9.68 2.96 11.32
N GLU A 466 10.64 2.33 12.00
CA GLU A 466 11.99 2.87 12.15
C GLU A 466 12.68 3.09 10.79
N LEU A 467 12.60 2.11 9.89
CA LEU A 467 13.19 2.21 8.57
C LEU A 467 12.58 3.35 7.75
N HIS A 468 11.26 3.54 7.84
CA HIS A 468 10.57 4.64 7.18
C HIS A 468 11.13 6.00 7.63
N LEU A 469 11.24 6.24 8.93
CA LEU A 469 11.79 7.50 9.48
C LEU A 469 13.28 7.67 9.18
N ASP A 470 14.06 6.60 9.24
CA ASP A 470 15.48 6.62 8.86
C ASP A 470 15.69 7.07 7.41
N ILE A 471 14.85 6.57 6.50
CA ILE A 471 14.90 6.96 5.09
C ILE A 471 14.51 8.41 4.91
N ILE A 472 13.47 8.89 5.58
CA ILE A 472 13.05 10.30 5.56
C ILE A 472 14.18 11.22 6.03
N VAL A 473 14.81 10.90 7.16
CA VAL A 473 15.94 11.69 7.71
C VAL A 473 17.12 11.67 6.76
N ASP A 474 17.45 10.52 6.19
CA ASP A 474 18.56 10.41 5.24
C ASP A 474 18.27 11.16 3.93
N ARG A 475 17.02 11.18 3.45
CA ARG A 475 16.58 12.01 2.33
C ARG A 475 16.72 13.52 2.63
N MET A 476 16.36 13.96 3.83
CA MET A 476 16.58 15.35 4.24
C MET A 476 18.07 15.73 4.11
N ARG A 477 18.95 14.85 4.55
CA ARG A 477 20.42 15.07 4.46
C ARG A 477 20.93 15.07 3.02
N ARG A 478 20.58 14.06 2.22
CA ARG A 478 21.14 13.85 0.86
C ARG A 478 20.53 14.77 -0.17
N GLU A 479 19.21 14.89 -0.20
CA GLU A 479 18.49 15.64 -1.23
C GLU A 479 18.38 17.13 -0.90
N PHE A 480 18.13 17.45 0.36
CA PHE A 480 17.89 18.82 0.81
C PHE A 480 19.07 19.48 1.52
N LYS A 481 20.16 18.72 1.76
CA LYS A 481 21.35 19.19 2.45
C LYS A 481 21.05 19.76 3.84
N VAL A 482 20.17 19.08 4.59
CA VAL A 482 19.79 19.42 5.96
C VAL A 482 20.60 18.56 6.93
N GLU A 483 21.32 19.21 7.83
CA GLU A 483 21.96 18.54 8.97
C GLU A 483 21.06 18.68 10.20
N ALA A 484 20.64 17.56 10.75
CA ALA A 484 19.76 17.51 11.91
C ALA A 484 20.20 16.45 12.93
N ASN A 485 19.93 16.71 14.21
CA ASN A 485 20.01 15.71 15.26
C ASN A 485 18.68 14.99 15.37
N VAL A 486 18.72 13.68 15.48
CA VAL A 486 17.54 12.83 15.59
C VAL A 486 17.50 12.23 16.99
N GLY A 487 16.37 12.40 17.67
CA GLY A 487 16.14 11.85 19.00
C GLY A 487 15.86 10.33 18.97
N ASN A 488 15.62 9.75 20.14
CA ASN A 488 15.23 8.36 20.25
C ASN A 488 13.79 8.15 19.74
N PRO A 489 13.47 6.99 19.13
CA PRO A 489 12.11 6.66 18.73
C PRO A 489 11.14 6.68 19.92
N MET A 490 9.96 7.21 19.68
CA MET A 490 8.86 7.27 20.63
C MET A 490 7.62 6.60 20.04
N VAL A 491 6.87 5.92 20.91
CA VAL A 491 5.61 5.29 20.50
C VAL A 491 4.50 6.33 20.40
N ALA A 492 3.73 6.29 19.33
CA ALA A 492 2.54 7.11 19.16
C ALA A 492 1.36 6.47 19.92
N TYR A 493 1.23 6.78 21.20
CA TYR A 493 0.08 6.38 21.99
C TYR A 493 -1.18 7.12 21.56
N ARG A 494 -2.34 6.56 21.90
CA ARG A 494 -3.65 7.17 21.71
C ARG A 494 -4.48 7.03 22.96
N GLU A 495 -5.56 7.78 23.03
CA GLU A 495 -6.53 7.72 24.13
C GLU A 495 -7.91 7.37 23.56
N THR A 496 -8.73 6.71 24.34
CA THR A 496 -10.12 6.45 24.04
C THR A 496 -10.96 6.35 25.31
N ILE A 497 -12.26 6.19 25.16
CA ILE A 497 -13.20 6.02 26.26
C ILE A 497 -13.76 4.60 26.26
N ARG A 498 -14.15 4.09 27.44
CA ARG A 498 -14.73 2.75 27.61
C ARG A 498 -16.16 2.76 28.10
N LYS A 499 -16.64 3.90 28.58
CA LYS A 499 -18.02 4.04 29.08
C LYS A 499 -18.77 5.13 28.33
N THR A 500 -20.07 4.92 28.20
CA THR A 500 -20.99 5.93 27.68
C THR A 500 -21.28 6.97 28.76
N VAL A 501 -21.25 8.24 28.39
CA VAL A 501 -21.78 9.35 29.16
C VAL A 501 -23.03 9.83 28.46
N GLU A 502 -24.19 9.49 29.01
CA GLU A 502 -25.48 9.74 28.35
C GLU A 502 -25.81 11.22 28.27
N LYS A 503 -25.35 12.02 29.24
CA LYS A 503 -25.62 13.44 29.31
C LYS A 503 -24.56 14.16 30.10
N TYR A 504 -23.92 15.15 29.47
CA TYR A 504 -23.01 16.08 30.15
C TYR A 504 -23.32 17.50 29.66
N GLU A 505 -23.51 18.41 30.65
CA GLU A 505 -23.80 19.82 30.42
C GLU A 505 -22.56 20.66 30.75
N TYR A 506 -22.19 21.53 29.81
CA TYR A 506 -21.15 22.53 30.03
C TYR A 506 -21.64 23.90 29.62
N THR A 507 -21.41 24.91 30.46
CA THR A 507 -21.72 26.31 30.18
C THR A 507 -20.43 27.13 30.20
N HIS A 508 -20.09 27.67 29.03
CA HIS A 508 -19.03 28.68 28.94
C HIS A 508 -19.62 30.07 29.19
N LYS A 509 -19.21 30.72 30.25
CA LYS A 509 -19.63 32.08 30.58
C LYS A 509 -18.42 32.89 31.00
N LYS A 510 -18.14 33.98 30.27
CA LYS A 510 -17.09 34.92 30.60
C LYS A 510 -17.63 36.34 30.52
N GLN A 511 -17.47 37.10 31.58
CA GLN A 511 -17.78 38.54 31.64
C GLN A 511 -16.48 39.30 31.93
N THR A 512 -15.99 40.00 30.94
CA THR A 512 -14.87 40.93 31.08
C THR A 512 -15.35 42.25 30.48
N GLY A 513 -15.15 43.37 31.08
CA GLY A 513 -15.58 44.74 30.80
C GLY A 513 -15.84 45.21 29.38
N GLY A 514 -16.47 44.40 28.56
CA GLY A 514 -16.89 44.56 27.16
C GLY A 514 -17.97 43.52 26.82
N SER A 515 -18.07 43.08 25.53
CA SER A 515 -19.01 42.01 25.17
C SER A 515 -18.67 40.71 25.92
N GLY A 516 -19.65 40.11 26.58
CA GLY A 516 -19.53 38.84 27.27
C GLY A 516 -19.38 37.66 26.32
N GLN A 517 -19.10 36.47 26.84
CA GLN A 517 -19.13 35.20 26.12
C GLN A 517 -20.11 34.24 26.79
N PHE A 518 -21.00 33.65 26.02
CA PHE A 518 -21.94 32.67 26.53
C PHE A 518 -22.19 31.54 25.51
N ALA A 519 -22.02 30.32 25.95
CA ALA A 519 -22.45 29.13 25.19
C ALA A 519 -22.72 27.98 26.16
N ARG A 520 -23.87 27.34 26.02
CA ARG A 520 -24.22 26.15 26.77
C ARG A 520 -24.46 25.01 25.82
N VAL A 521 -23.81 23.87 26.09
CA VAL A 521 -23.97 22.65 25.32
C VAL A 521 -24.23 21.46 26.24
N ILE A 522 -25.06 20.57 25.76
CA ILE A 522 -25.36 19.28 26.40
C ILE A 522 -25.00 18.20 25.42
N ILE A 523 -24.03 17.38 25.76
CA ILE A 523 -23.51 16.34 24.90
C ILE A 523 -23.64 14.96 25.53
N ALA A 524 -23.68 13.93 24.65
CA ALA A 524 -23.47 12.55 25.01
C ALA A 524 -22.18 12.05 24.34
N LEU A 525 -21.43 11.21 25.04
CA LEU A 525 -20.28 10.51 24.49
C LEU A 525 -20.49 9.01 24.60
N GLU A 526 -20.16 8.30 23.54
CA GLU A 526 -20.15 6.85 23.54
C GLU A 526 -18.95 6.30 22.75
N PRO A 527 -18.40 5.14 23.14
CA PRO A 527 -17.37 4.48 22.36
C PRO A 527 -17.95 4.03 21.01
N LEU A 528 -17.18 4.21 19.93
CA LEU A 528 -17.52 3.60 18.65
C LEU A 528 -17.31 2.08 18.70
N PRO A 529 -18.08 1.28 17.90
CA PRO A 529 -17.84 -0.14 17.76
C PRO A 529 -16.41 -0.43 17.28
N ALA A 530 -15.86 -1.58 17.68
CA ALA A 530 -14.49 -1.98 17.34
C ALA A 530 -14.27 -2.19 15.83
N ASP A 531 -15.33 -2.39 15.06
CA ASP A 531 -15.36 -2.56 13.61
C ASP A 531 -15.70 -1.27 12.86
N SER A 532 -15.77 -0.13 13.55
CA SER A 532 -15.99 1.17 12.91
C SER A 532 -14.77 1.58 12.10
N GLU A 533 -14.99 1.98 10.86
CA GLU A 533 -13.96 2.55 10.00
C GLU A 533 -13.60 4.00 10.38
N GLU A 534 -14.50 4.68 11.10
CA GLU A 534 -14.32 6.06 11.54
C GLU A 534 -13.80 6.12 12.97
N GLU A 535 -12.80 6.94 13.21
CA GLU A 535 -12.25 7.20 14.54
C GLU A 535 -13.08 8.23 15.33
N TYR A 536 -13.96 8.98 14.66
CA TYR A 536 -14.82 10.01 15.24
C TYR A 536 -16.11 10.15 14.45
N MET A 537 -17.24 10.24 15.19
CA MET A 537 -18.55 10.56 14.63
C MET A 537 -19.20 11.70 15.44
N PHE A 538 -19.85 12.63 14.75
CA PHE A 538 -20.64 13.67 15.35
C PHE A 538 -22.10 13.57 14.90
N GLU A 539 -23.02 13.65 15.86
CA GLU A 539 -24.45 13.63 15.60
C GLU A 539 -25.12 14.84 16.23
N ASP A 540 -25.95 15.54 15.46
CA ASP A 540 -26.78 16.64 15.95
C ASP A 540 -28.21 16.17 16.21
N LYS A 541 -28.65 16.27 17.47
CA LYS A 541 -30.04 15.98 17.92
C LYS A 541 -30.75 17.20 18.49
N VAL A 542 -30.22 18.39 18.28
CA VAL A 542 -30.82 19.62 18.79
C VAL A 542 -32.17 19.89 18.11
N THR A 543 -33.17 20.18 18.92
CA THR A 543 -34.51 20.51 18.44
C THR A 543 -34.92 21.93 18.87
N GLY A 544 -35.81 22.58 18.09
CA GLY A 544 -36.37 23.87 18.47
C GLY A 544 -35.44 25.06 18.40
N GLY A 545 -34.28 24.95 17.71
CA GLY A 545 -33.34 26.06 17.51
C GLY A 545 -32.65 26.53 18.78
N ARG A 546 -32.56 25.71 19.82
CA ARG A 546 -31.94 26.04 21.10
C ARG A 546 -30.43 26.28 20.98
N VAL A 547 -29.78 25.63 20.03
CA VAL A 547 -28.47 26.00 19.50
C VAL A 547 -28.70 26.40 18.05
N PRO A 548 -28.40 27.65 17.66
CA PRO A 548 -28.48 28.09 16.26
C PRO A 548 -27.65 27.19 15.35
N ARG A 549 -28.17 26.88 14.16
CA ARG A 549 -27.50 26.00 13.19
C ARG A 549 -26.09 26.45 12.82
N GLU A 550 -25.87 27.77 12.83
CA GLU A 550 -24.55 28.37 12.56
C GLU A 550 -23.49 28.03 13.60
N TYR A 551 -23.88 27.68 14.83
CA TYR A 551 -22.94 27.33 15.93
C TYR A 551 -22.71 25.83 16.10
N ILE A 552 -23.51 24.98 15.47
CA ILE A 552 -23.35 23.51 15.55
C ILE A 552 -22.00 23.06 15.00
N PRO A 553 -21.53 23.54 13.81
CA PRO A 553 -20.18 23.21 13.32
C PRO A 553 -19.07 23.68 14.26
N SER A 554 -19.27 24.75 15.02
CA SER A 554 -18.31 25.26 16.00
C SER A 554 -18.20 24.33 17.20
N VAL A 555 -19.30 23.70 17.64
CA VAL A 555 -19.28 22.67 18.70
C VAL A 555 -18.50 21.45 18.23
N ASP A 556 -18.77 20.95 17.02
CA ASP A 556 -18.04 19.84 16.42
C ASP A 556 -16.53 20.13 16.30
N ALA A 557 -16.16 21.32 15.81
CA ALA A 557 -14.78 21.75 15.71
C ALA A 557 -14.10 21.81 17.09
N GLY A 558 -14.79 22.32 18.10
CA GLY A 558 -14.28 22.36 19.48
C GLY A 558 -14.05 20.98 20.08
N ILE A 559 -14.94 20.03 19.81
CA ILE A 559 -14.80 18.63 20.23
C ILE A 559 -13.58 17.98 19.54
N LYS A 560 -13.42 18.16 18.23
CA LYS A 560 -12.28 17.67 17.48
C LYS A 560 -10.95 18.23 18.00
N ASP A 561 -10.88 19.53 18.24
CA ASP A 561 -9.69 20.16 18.81
C ASP A 561 -9.32 19.59 20.20
N ALA A 562 -10.32 19.34 21.03
CA ALA A 562 -10.11 18.73 22.36
C ALA A 562 -9.63 17.29 22.25
N MET A 563 -10.12 16.54 21.30
CA MET A 563 -9.67 15.16 21.05
C MET A 563 -8.19 15.09 20.69
N GLN A 564 -7.65 16.06 19.98
CA GLN A 564 -6.23 16.08 19.60
C GLN A 564 -5.29 16.21 20.83
N SER A 565 -5.75 16.84 21.88
CA SER A 565 -4.93 17.05 23.09
C SER A 565 -5.16 16.01 24.20
N GLY A 566 -6.12 15.11 24.03
CA GLY A 566 -6.44 14.07 25.00
C GLY A 566 -6.87 14.58 26.38
N VAL A 567 -7.08 13.67 27.32
CA VAL A 567 -7.49 13.97 28.69
C VAL A 567 -6.64 13.24 29.77
N LEU A 568 -5.87 12.22 29.38
CA LEU A 568 -5.01 11.46 30.29
C LEU A 568 -3.56 11.91 30.26
N ALA A 569 -2.94 11.84 29.09
CA ALA A 569 -1.50 12.03 28.89
C ALA A 569 -1.15 12.93 27.71
N GLY A 570 -2.14 13.58 27.10
CA GLY A 570 -1.94 14.51 26.00
C GLY A 570 -1.89 13.85 24.63
N TYR A 571 -2.27 12.58 24.49
CA TYR A 571 -2.30 11.87 23.22
C TYR A 571 -3.67 12.02 22.52
N PRO A 572 -3.71 11.96 21.19
CA PRO A 572 -4.96 12.06 20.43
C PRO A 572 -5.99 11.02 20.87
N MET A 573 -7.25 11.43 20.97
CA MET A 573 -8.37 10.53 21.28
C MET A 573 -8.97 9.97 19.99
N VAL A 574 -9.39 8.72 20.01
CA VAL A 574 -9.98 7.99 18.89
C VAL A 574 -11.20 7.18 19.34
N ASP A 575 -11.98 6.70 18.38
CA ASP A 575 -13.13 5.79 18.56
C ASP A 575 -14.23 6.37 19.46
N ILE A 576 -14.59 7.64 19.23
CA ILE A 576 -15.58 8.36 20.01
C ILE A 576 -16.70 8.85 19.10
N LYS A 577 -17.94 8.59 19.52
CA LYS A 577 -19.14 9.25 19.00
C LYS A 577 -19.61 10.31 19.98
N ALA A 578 -19.67 11.55 19.50
CA ALA A 578 -20.22 12.68 20.26
C ALA A 578 -21.59 13.07 19.67
N THR A 579 -22.57 13.21 20.54
CA THR A 579 -23.93 13.65 20.16
C THR A 579 -24.22 14.96 20.87
N LEU A 580 -24.55 16.00 20.11
CA LEU A 580 -25.06 17.25 20.65
C LEU A 580 -26.57 17.10 20.89
N LEU A 581 -26.97 17.05 22.14
CA LEU A 581 -28.34 16.77 22.56
C LEU A 581 -29.18 18.04 22.65
N ASP A 582 -28.62 19.09 23.25
CA ASP A 582 -29.32 20.34 23.56
C ASP A 582 -28.30 21.44 23.88
N GLY A 583 -28.78 22.64 24.12
CA GLY A 583 -27.96 23.75 24.55
C GLY A 583 -28.75 25.03 24.77
N ALA A 584 -28.04 26.12 24.94
CA ALA A 584 -28.63 27.47 25.00
C ALA A 584 -27.65 28.51 24.47
N TYR A 585 -28.19 29.56 23.91
CA TYR A 585 -27.43 30.70 23.43
C TYR A 585 -27.95 32.03 24.05
N HIS A 586 -27.16 33.04 23.93
CA HIS A 586 -27.53 34.42 24.32
C HIS A 586 -27.42 35.33 23.10
N GLU A 587 -28.44 36.12 22.81
CA GLU A 587 -28.52 36.91 21.57
C GLU A 587 -27.34 37.86 21.32
N VAL A 588 -26.67 38.33 22.39
CA VAL A 588 -25.56 39.27 22.32
C VAL A 588 -24.20 38.63 22.58
N ASP A 589 -24.15 37.71 23.52
CA ASP A 589 -22.87 37.14 24.06
C ASP A 589 -22.47 35.81 23.43
N SER A 590 -23.30 35.23 22.58
CA SER A 590 -22.97 34.00 21.87
C SER A 590 -22.19 34.27 20.57
N SER A 591 -21.23 33.41 20.28
CA SER A 591 -20.40 33.47 19.09
C SER A 591 -19.92 32.05 18.73
N GLU A 592 -19.41 31.88 17.51
CA GLU A 592 -18.76 30.65 17.09
C GLU A 592 -17.64 30.23 18.04
N MET A 593 -16.82 31.19 18.49
CA MET A 593 -15.73 30.95 19.42
C MET A 593 -16.24 30.46 20.78
N ALA A 594 -17.33 31.05 21.31
CA ALA A 594 -17.91 30.64 22.58
C ALA A 594 -18.42 29.19 22.52
N PHE A 595 -19.09 28.80 21.44
CA PHE A 595 -19.53 27.42 21.22
C PHE A 595 -18.37 26.45 20.95
N LYS A 596 -17.32 26.88 20.27
CA LYS A 596 -16.11 26.08 20.10
C LYS A 596 -15.45 25.77 21.44
N VAL A 597 -15.29 26.75 22.29
CA VAL A 597 -14.76 26.57 23.65
C VAL A 597 -15.68 25.67 24.49
N ALA A 598 -16.99 25.88 24.41
CA ALA A 598 -17.96 25.07 25.13
C ALA A 598 -17.90 23.60 24.71
N GLY A 599 -17.83 23.33 23.41
CA GLY A 599 -17.67 21.98 22.85
C GLY A 599 -16.36 21.31 23.30
N SER A 600 -15.27 22.04 23.24
CA SER A 600 -13.95 21.56 23.69
C SER A 600 -13.96 21.19 25.19
N MET A 601 -14.46 22.05 26.05
CA MET A 601 -14.51 21.80 27.49
C MET A 601 -15.52 20.72 27.83
N ALA A 602 -16.65 20.65 27.16
CA ALA A 602 -17.65 19.60 27.37
C ALA A 602 -17.07 18.23 27.07
N LEU A 603 -16.33 18.07 25.95
CA LEU A 603 -15.64 16.83 25.65
C LEU A 603 -14.63 16.47 26.74
N LYS A 604 -13.74 17.37 27.12
CA LYS A 604 -12.70 17.11 28.14
C LYS A 604 -13.29 16.62 29.43
N GLU A 605 -14.31 17.29 29.94
CA GLU A 605 -14.94 16.93 31.20
C GLU A 605 -15.80 15.65 31.12
N ALA A 606 -16.52 15.46 30.04
CA ALA A 606 -17.29 14.23 29.82
C ALA A 606 -16.38 13.02 29.61
N ALA A 607 -15.29 13.16 28.87
CA ALA A 607 -14.34 12.07 28.61
C ALA A 607 -13.67 11.59 29.91
N LYS A 608 -13.37 12.47 30.86
CA LYS A 608 -12.86 12.09 32.18
C LYS A 608 -13.81 11.17 32.95
N LYS A 609 -15.11 11.29 32.73
CA LYS A 609 -16.15 10.44 33.31
C LYS A 609 -16.44 9.17 32.55
N ALA A 610 -15.93 9.06 31.34
CA ALA A 610 -16.16 7.96 30.42
C ALA A 610 -15.13 6.82 30.52
N ASN A 611 -14.41 6.74 31.63
CA ASN A 611 -13.31 5.78 31.82
C ASN A 611 -12.27 5.85 30.70
N PRO A 612 -11.54 6.96 30.60
CA PRO A 612 -10.53 7.09 29.52
C PRO A 612 -9.37 6.13 29.75
N VAL A 613 -8.85 5.57 28.68
CA VAL A 613 -7.73 4.61 28.69
C VAL A 613 -6.72 4.96 27.60
N LEU A 614 -5.45 4.57 27.82
CA LEU A 614 -4.40 4.64 26.81
C LEU A 614 -4.45 3.45 25.87
N LEU A 615 -4.18 3.69 24.60
CA LEU A 615 -3.99 2.70 23.58
C LEU A 615 -2.53 2.71 23.10
N GLU A 616 -1.99 1.53 22.86
CA GLU A 616 -0.66 1.34 22.29
C GLU A 616 -0.73 0.54 20.97
N PRO A 617 0.18 0.81 20.00
CA PRO A 617 0.27 0.01 18.81
C PRO A 617 0.79 -1.39 19.12
N ILE A 618 0.09 -2.38 18.61
CA ILE A 618 0.45 -3.80 18.67
C ILE A 618 0.97 -4.22 17.32
N MET A 619 2.11 -4.90 17.33
CA MET A 619 2.76 -5.39 16.12
C MET A 619 2.51 -6.89 15.95
N ALA A 620 2.19 -7.30 14.72
CA ALA A 620 2.22 -8.70 14.33
C ALA A 620 3.68 -9.09 14.03
N VAL A 621 4.22 -9.97 14.84
CA VAL A 621 5.61 -10.42 14.76
C VAL A 621 5.64 -11.89 14.35
N GLU A 622 6.42 -12.21 13.33
CA GLU A 622 6.71 -13.58 12.95
C GLU A 622 8.21 -13.83 13.03
N VAL A 623 8.61 -14.84 13.79
CA VAL A 623 10.00 -15.26 13.93
C VAL A 623 10.18 -16.62 13.32
N ARG A 624 11.16 -16.74 12.43
CA ARG A 624 11.59 -18.02 11.85
C ARG A 624 12.91 -18.42 12.47
N THR A 625 12.94 -19.55 13.14
CA THR A 625 14.08 -20.01 13.92
C THR A 625 14.28 -21.51 13.80
N PRO A 626 15.53 -22.03 13.90
CA PRO A 626 15.77 -23.44 14.14
C PRO A 626 15.08 -23.89 15.43
N GLU A 627 14.66 -25.13 15.48
CA GLU A 627 13.94 -25.71 16.62
C GLU A 627 14.68 -25.55 17.95
N GLU A 628 16.01 -25.67 17.94
CA GLU A 628 16.85 -25.53 19.14
C GLU A 628 16.74 -24.18 19.84
N TYR A 629 16.36 -23.10 19.13
CA TYR A 629 16.19 -21.75 19.71
C TYR A 629 14.73 -21.35 19.92
N MET A 630 13.78 -22.21 19.57
CA MET A 630 12.34 -21.87 19.67
C MET A 630 11.93 -21.49 21.10
N GLY A 631 12.43 -22.22 22.10
CA GLY A 631 12.15 -21.94 23.51
C GLY A 631 12.66 -20.55 23.94
N ASP A 632 13.85 -20.16 23.50
CA ASP A 632 14.44 -18.86 23.81
C ASP A 632 13.66 -17.73 23.13
N VAL A 633 13.23 -17.95 21.87
CA VAL A 633 12.42 -16.99 21.12
C VAL A 633 11.07 -16.78 21.79
N ILE A 634 10.36 -17.84 22.15
CA ILE A 634 9.07 -17.76 22.84
C ILE A 634 9.23 -17.08 24.20
N GLY A 635 10.24 -17.46 24.98
CA GLY A 635 10.53 -16.83 26.27
C GLY A 635 10.80 -15.33 26.15
N ASP A 636 11.55 -14.93 25.14
CA ASP A 636 11.83 -13.50 24.87
C ASP A 636 10.57 -12.72 24.46
N LEU A 637 9.78 -13.25 23.53
CA LEU A 637 8.53 -12.61 23.10
C LEU A 637 7.54 -12.47 24.28
N ASN A 638 7.43 -13.48 25.13
CA ASN A 638 6.60 -13.42 26.32
C ASN A 638 7.12 -12.36 27.32
N SER A 639 8.43 -12.22 27.48
CA SER A 639 9.03 -11.17 28.33
C SER A 639 8.74 -9.75 27.81
N ARG A 640 8.47 -9.61 26.52
CA ARG A 640 8.10 -8.37 25.84
C ARG A 640 6.58 -8.13 25.80
N ARG A 641 5.83 -8.71 26.71
CA ARG A 641 4.36 -8.67 26.73
C ARG A 641 3.69 -9.23 25.47
N GLY A 642 4.40 -10.07 24.74
CA GLY A 642 3.90 -10.71 23.53
C GLY A 642 2.86 -11.79 23.85
N GLN A 643 1.88 -11.92 22.97
CA GLN A 643 0.92 -13.03 22.97
C GLN A 643 1.20 -13.92 21.76
N ILE A 644 1.63 -15.15 22.04
CA ILE A 644 1.89 -16.14 20.98
C ILE A 644 0.56 -16.58 20.39
N SER A 645 0.38 -16.39 19.08
CA SER A 645 -0.84 -16.76 18.35
C SER A 645 -0.74 -18.11 17.67
N SER A 646 0.43 -18.47 17.13
CA SER A 646 0.68 -19.78 16.56
C SER A 646 2.15 -20.18 16.60
N MET A 647 2.38 -21.48 16.49
CA MET A 647 3.70 -22.10 16.39
C MET A 647 3.59 -23.22 15.34
N ASP A 648 4.19 -23.01 14.20
CA ASP A 648 4.12 -23.93 13.07
C ASP A 648 5.51 -24.44 12.70
N GLU A 649 5.57 -25.56 12.00
CA GLU A 649 6.81 -26.07 11.43
C GLU A 649 6.72 -26.00 9.90
N GLN A 650 7.74 -25.41 9.29
CA GLN A 650 7.87 -25.33 7.85
C GLN A 650 9.29 -25.72 7.45
N HIS A 651 9.44 -26.86 6.77
CA HIS A 651 10.74 -27.37 6.27
C HIS A 651 11.86 -27.41 7.32
N GLY A 652 11.56 -27.88 8.54
CA GLY A 652 12.54 -27.96 9.63
C GLY A 652 12.88 -26.61 10.26
N VAL A 653 12.14 -25.57 9.91
CA VAL A 653 12.19 -24.24 10.54
C VAL A 653 10.92 -24.03 11.36
N ARG A 654 11.06 -23.58 12.58
CA ARG A 654 9.93 -23.21 13.44
C ARG A 654 9.51 -21.77 13.15
N VAL A 655 8.21 -21.58 12.95
CA VAL A 655 7.59 -20.28 12.72
C VAL A 655 6.75 -19.91 13.94
N VAL A 656 7.16 -18.87 14.65
CA VAL A 656 6.46 -18.36 15.84
C VAL A 656 5.78 -17.04 15.46
N LYS A 657 4.47 -16.99 15.56
CA LYS A 657 3.68 -15.76 15.36
C LYS A 657 3.22 -15.22 16.72
N ALA A 658 3.37 -13.93 16.91
CA ALA A 658 2.99 -13.26 18.14
C ALA A 658 2.46 -11.85 17.87
N GLN A 659 1.65 -11.33 18.80
CA GLN A 659 1.28 -9.93 18.88
C GLN A 659 2.04 -9.30 20.03
N VAL A 660 2.86 -8.28 19.74
CA VAL A 660 3.75 -7.64 20.70
C VAL A 660 3.60 -6.14 20.63
N PRO A 661 3.52 -5.43 21.78
CA PRO A 661 3.51 -3.98 21.78
C PRO A 661 4.77 -3.39 21.16
N LEU A 662 4.63 -2.37 20.32
CA LEU A 662 5.76 -1.72 19.64
C LEU A 662 6.82 -1.22 20.63
N SER A 663 6.39 -0.70 21.78
CA SER A 663 7.31 -0.20 22.83
C SER A 663 8.31 -1.24 23.31
N GLU A 664 7.97 -2.52 23.23
CA GLU A 664 8.81 -3.65 23.66
C GLU A 664 9.70 -4.21 22.52
N MET A 665 9.51 -3.73 21.29
CA MET A 665 10.21 -4.26 20.11
C MET A 665 11.46 -3.47 19.71
N PHE A 666 11.70 -2.31 20.32
CA PHE A 666 12.94 -1.55 20.05
C PHE A 666 14.17 -2.37 20.42
N GLY A 667 15.12 -2.46 19.49
CA GLY A 667 16.34 -3.23 19.69
C GLY A 667 16.20 -4.76 19.56
N TYR A 668 15.02 -5.26 19.23
CA TYR A 668 14.74 -6.71 19.14
C TYR A 668 15.67 -7.46 18.20
N VAL A 669 16.06 -6.86 17.06
CA VAL A 669 16.99 -7.50 16.11
C VAL A 669 18.31 -7.90 16.74
N GLY A 670 18.86 -7.05 17.62
CA GLY A 670 20.10 -7.34 18.34
C GLY A 670 19.94 -8.50 19.34
N ASP A 671 18.86 -8.48 20.10
CA ASP A 671 18.56 -9.51 21.09
C ASP A 671 18.28 -10.87 20.43
N LEU A 672 17.51 -10.88 19.34
CA LEU A 672 17.23 -12.09 18.57
C LEU A 672 18.52 -12.70 17.99
N ARG A 673 19.40 -11.89 17.41
CA ARG A 673 20.69 -12.36 16.89
C ARG A 673 21.57 -12.94 17.98
N SER A 674 21.63 -12.30 19.15
CA SER A 674 22.41 -12.78 20.29
C SER A 674 21.91 -14.13 20.79
N LYS A 675 20.58 -14.31 20.92
CA LYS A 675 19.96 -15.53 21.45
C LYS A 675 19.99 -16.70 20.46
N THR A 676 20.01 -16.42 19.16
CA THR A 676 19.91 -17.44 18.09
C THR A 676 21.19 -17.59 17.27
N GLN A 677 22.29 -16.97 17.72
CA GLN A 677 23.57 -16.95 17.00
C GLN A 677 23.44 -16.47 15.53
N GLY A 678 22.54 -15.52 15.31
CA GLY A 678 22.25 -14.98 13.99
C GLY A 678 21.45 -15.89 13.05
N ARG A 679 20.94 -17.03 13.54
CA ARG A 679 20.26 -18.03 12.73
C ARG A 679 18.75 -17.81 12.59
N ALA A 680 18.16 -16.98 13.45
CA ALA A 680 16.75 -16.59 13.33
C ALA A 680 16.59 -15.28 12.56
N VAL A 681 15.48 -15.19 11.84
CA VAL A 681 15.01 -13.96 11.19
C VAL A 681 13.61 -13.63 11.67
N TYR A 682 13.25 -12.35 11.66
CA TYR A 682 11.91 -11.93 12.02
C TYR A 682 11.37 -10.90 11.04
N SER A 683 10.07 -10.81 10.97
CA SER A 683 9.33 -9.70 10.36
C SER A 683 8.35 -9.13 11.37
N MET A 684 8.04 -7.85 11.22
CA MET A 684 7.14 -7.12 12.09
C MET A 684 6.33 -6.14 11.27
N GLU A 685 5.01 -6.13 11.49
CA GLU A 685 4.10 -5.18 10.88
C GLU A 685 3.08 -4.68 11.89
N PHE A 686 2.51 -3.50 11.63
CA PHE A 686 1.43 -2.98 12.46
C PHE A 686 0.18 -3.85 12.32
N ASP A 687 -0.40 -4.23 13.45
CA ASP A 687 -1.64 -5.02 13.52
C ASP A 687 -2.83 -4.16 13.97
N SER A 688 -2.74 -3.61 15.17
CA SER A 688 -3.86 -2.89 15.78
C SER A 688 -3.41 -2.02 16.96
N TYR A 689 -4.33 -1.21 17.48
CA TYR A 689 -4.18 -0.57 18.78
C TYR A 689 -4.89 -1.39 19.86
N ALA A 690 -4.26 -1.55 21.01
CA ALA A 690 -4.85 -2.21 22.17
C ALA A 690 -4.65 -1.40 23.43
N GLU A 691 -5.49 -1.65 24.43
CA GLU A 691 -5.43 -0.99 25.72
C GLU A 691 -4.12 -1.32 26.45
N VAL A 692 -3.44 -0.28 26.94
CA VAL A 692 -2.22 -0.41 27.72
C VAL A 692 -2.55 -0.96 29.12
N PRO A 693 -1.82 -1.97 29.63
CA PRO A 693 -2.00 -2.45 31.00
C PRO A 693 -1.87 -1.32 32.02
N ARG A 694 -2.69 -1.34 33.06
CA ARG A 694 -2.83 -0.24 33.99
C ARG A 694 -1.50 0.23 34.63
N ALA A 695 -0.63 -0.70 34.99
CA ALA A 695 0.67 -0.35 35.59
C ALA A 695 1.58 0.41 34.60
N VAL A 696 1.58 0.01 33.34
CA VAL A 696 2.33 0.67 32.28
C VAL A 696 1.69 2.02 31.90
N ALA A 697 0.36 2.08 31.88
CA ALA A 697 -0.38 3.31 31.61
C ALA A 697 -0.08 4.37 32.69
N ASP A 698 -0.06 3.99 33.98
CA ASP A 698 0.25 4.90 35.08
C ASP A 698 1.69 5.48 34.96
N GLU A 699 2.65 4.68 34.50
CA GLU A 699 4.01 5.15 34.25
C GLU A 699 4.06 6.16 33.10
N ILE A 700 3.37 5.87 31.98
CA ILE A 700 3.32 6.75 30.81
C ILE A 700 2.65 8.08 31.18
N VAL A 701 1.52 8.04 31.87
CA VAL A 701 0.80 9.24 32.35
C VAL A 701 1.66 10.05 33.30
N GLY A 702 2.39 9.37 34.22
CA GLY A 702 3.32 10.02 35.15
C GLY A 702 4.42 10.79 34.43
N LYS A 703 5.07 10.17 33.44
CA LYS A 703 6.11 10.80 32.62
C LYS A 703 5.58 11.98 31.79
N SER A 704 4.37 11.88 31.24
CA SER A 704 3.77 12.96 30.44
C SER A 704 3.40 14.19 31.29
N ARG A 705 3.15 14.01 32.59
CA ARG A 705 2.81 15.09 33.52
C ARG A 705 4.03 15.70 34.25
N GLY A 706 5.25 15.25 33.89
CA GLY A 706 6.49 15.80 34.44
C GLY A 706 6.87 15.34 35.84
N ASN A 707 6.35 14.19 36.29
CA ASN A 707 6.73 13.53 37.53
C ASN A 707 7.77 12.42 37.31
#